data_be9ddd209280941fef1ebd9c861f7765
#
_entry.id   be9ddd209280941fef1ebd9c861f7765
#
_cell.length_a   1.000
_cell.length_b   1.000
_cell.length_c   1.000
_cell.angle_alpha   90.00
_cell.angle_beta   90.00
_cell.angle_gamma   90.00
#
_symmetry.space_group_name_H-M   'P 1'
#
loop_
_entity.id
_entity.type
_entity.pdbx_description
1 polymer ?
#
loop_
_entity_poly.entity_id
_entity_poly.type
_entity_poly.pdbx_seq_one_letter_code
_entity_poly.pdbx_strand_id
1 'polypeptide(L)'
;MGKFEQDAKSLLTAIGSKENIKAVTHCATRMRFVLNDNNKANVKEIEKISVVKGTFTNAGQFQVIIGNDVPVFYNDFTAVSGIEGVSKEAAKSAAKSNQNALQRVMTMLAEIFTPIIPAIIVGGLILGFRNILESVPFEFLGQQVEKGKLVFDAAGDPVWNTIVRVSPFWSGVNHFLWLPGEAIFHFLPVGITWSVTRKMGTTQILGIVLGICLVSPQLLNAYAVAGTPAAEIAKNWVWDFGFFTINRIGYQAQVIPALLAGLSLAYLEIFWRKRIPEVVSMIFVPFLSLIPALILAHTVLGPIGWTIGKGISFVVLAGLTGPVKWLFGAIFGALYAPLVITGLHHMTNAIDTQLIADTATRTTGLWPMIALSNIAQGSAVFAYYLMNRHEEREAEISLPAAISAYLGVTEPALFGVNVKYVYPFVAGMIGSGIAGLLSTTFNVQANSIGVGGLPGFMAINVKYMIPFFICMAVAIVVPMFLTFFFRKSHIMTKTEDEAKLAETPVSEAPAATAPHKTMQGTVITLTSPLTGEVKALSEAVDPVFAQGVMGQGVLLQPTEGVLVAPCDAEVSVLFPTKHAIGLVTAEGLELLMHIGMDTVNLDGQGFEALVKQGDQVKAGQTLIQFDIAAISEAGYATEMPLVVTNQDTFTVTVEGSLPHQIKANDKLVVAVKK
;
A
#
# COMPACT_ATOMS: atom_id res chain seq x y z
N MET A 1 -4.34 17.06 31.21
CA MET A 1 -3.09 16.47 30.71
C MET A 1 -3.48 15.41 29.66
N GLY A 2 -2.91 15.45 28.47
CA GLY A 2 -3.18 14.44 27.45
C GLY A 2 -2.75 13.04 27.90
N LYS A 3 -3.39 12.00 27.38
CA LYS A 3 -3.10 10.58 27.71
C LYS A 3 -1.60 10.26 27.59
N PHE A 4 -0.91 10.86 26.61
CA PHE A 4 0.49 10.61 26.28
C PHE A 4 1.38 11.87 26.42
N GLU A 5 0.96 12.86 27.18
CA GLU A 5 1.70 14.14 27.31
C GLU A 5 3.15 13.93 27.75
N GLN A 6 3.39 13.03 28.71
CA GLN A 6 4.74 12.73 29.21
C GLN A 6 5.58 12.02 28.14
N ASP A 7 5.01 11.04 27.45
CA ASP A 7 5.67 10.32 26.36
C ASP A 7 5.96 11.24 25.18
N ALA A 8 5.04 12.18 24.89
CA ALA A 8 5.22 13.20 23.87
C ALA A 8 6.37 14.17 24.20
N LYS A 9 6.50 14.58 25.47
CA LYS A 9 7.64 15.38 25.95
C LYS A 9 8.95 14.61 25.82
N SER A 10 8.95 13.35 26.21
CA SER A 10 10.11 12.48 26.10
C SER A 10 10.53 12.30 24.64
N LEU A 11 9.57 12.07 23.75
CA LEU A 11 9.82 11.97 22.31
C LEU A 11 10.38 13.28 21.74
N LEU A 12 9.80 14.42 22.09
CA LEU A 12 10.26 15.73 21.62
C LEU A 12 11.72 15.98 22.01
N THR A 13 12.08 15.63 23.24
CA THR A 13 13.47 15.77 23.72
C THR A 13 14.39 14.80 22.99
N ALA A 14 14.00 13.54 22.87
CA ALA A 14 14.82 12.48 22.29
C ALA A 14 15.00 12.62 20.76
N ILE A 15 14.07 13.29 20.07
CA ILE A 15 14.17 13.55 18.63
C ILE A 15 15.05 14.77 18.29
N GLY A 16 15.57 15.48 19.30
CA GLY A 16 16.46 16.62 19.16
C GLY A 16 15.74 17.97 19.25
N SER A 17 14.65 18.02 20.02
CA SER A 17 13.82 19.21 20.30
C SER A 17 13.09 19.76 19.05
N LYS A 18 12.28 20.81 19.25
CA LYS A 18 11.48 21.45 18.20
C LYS A 18 12.34 21.92 17.01
N GLU A 19 13.54 22.41 17.29
CA GLU A 19 14.47 22.96 16.30
C GLU A 19 14.97 21.92 15.30
N ASN A 20 14.92 20.64 15.65
CA ASN A 20 15.29 19.54 14.75
C ASN A 20 14.12 19.09 13.87
N ILE A 21 12.88 19.49 14.17
CA ILE A 21 11.69 19.05 13.43
C ILE A 21 11.31 20.09 12.38
N LYS A 22 11.43 19.72 11.11
CA LYS A 22 11.02 20.53 9.96
C LYS A 22 9.53 20.37 9.65
N ALA A 23 9.01 19.15 9.82
CA ALA A 23 7.61 18.84 9.59
C ALA A 23 7.23 17.58 10.37
N VAL A 24 5.98 17.49 10.83
CA VAL A 24 5.41 16.31 11.47
C VAL A 24 4.03 16.01 10.90
N THR A 25 3.77 14.73 10.65
CA THR A 25 2.47 14.19 10.25
C THR A 25 2.33 12.77 10.77
N HIS A 26 1.18 12.15 10.57
CA HIS A 26 0.99 10.74 10.97
C HIS A 26 0.22 9.94 9.92
N CYS A 27 0.26 8.62 10.03
CA CYS A 27 -0.66 7.71 9.34
C CYS A 27 -1.38 6.85 10.40
N ALA A 28 -2.09 5.83 10.00
CA ALA A 28 -2.89 4.99 10.92
C ALA A 28 -2.12 4.44 12.12
N THR A 29 -0.83 4.15 11.97
CA THR A 29 -0.02 3.46 13.01
C THR A 29 1.31 4.13 13.34
N ARG A 30 1.67 5.28 12.71
CA ARG A 30 3.02 5.86 12.80
C ARG A 30 3.01 7.38 12.81
N MET A 31 3.85 7.95 13.68
CA MET A 31 4.29 9.33 13.55
C MET A 31 5.36 9.43 12.45
N ARG A 32 5.34 10.51 11.67
CA ARG A 32 6.31 10.76 10.59
C ARG A 32 6.90 12.14 10.74
N PHE A 33 8.20 12.19 10.91
CA PHE A 33 8.98 13.40 11.09
C PHE A 33 9.87 13.66 9.89
N VAL A 34 9.97 14.90 9.46
CA VAL A 34 11.06 15.36 8.62
C VAL A 34 12.01 16.12 9.53
N LEU A 35 13.19 15.58 9.76
CA LEU A 35 14.19 16.16 10.62
C LEU A 35 15.19 17.00 9.83
N ASN A 36 15.72 18.05 10.48
CA ASN A 36 16.81 18.82 9.92
C ASN A 36 18.13 18.01 9.95
N ASP A 37 18.33 17.23 11.01
CA ASP A 37 19.47 16.33 11.18
C ASP A 37 19.00 15.03 11.87
N ASN A 38 19.03 13.91 11.13
CA ASN A 38 18.65 12.61 11.67
C ASN A 38 19.57 12.11 12.79
N ASN A 39 20.83 12.56 12.83
CA ASN A 39 21.80 12.13 13.85
C ASN A 39 21.51 12.71 15.23
N LYS A 40 20.69 13.76 15.30
CA LYS A 40 20.24 14.34 16.57
C LYS A 40 19.13 13.54 17.25
N ALA A 41 18.46 12.65 16.52
CA ALA A 41 17.46 11.76 17.08
C ALA A 41 18.15 10.61 17.83
N ASN A 42 17.96 10.56 19.14
CA ASN A 42 18.46 9.47 19.97
C ASN A 42 17.50 8.29 19.93
N VAL A 43 17.71 7.40 18.95
CA VAL A 43 16.87 6.22 18.73
C VAL A 43 16.71 5.38 19.99
N LYS A 44 17.79 5.19 20.77
CA LYS A 44 17.75 4.38 21.99
C LYS A 44 16.82 4.97 23.06
N GLU A 45 16.79 6.30 23.21
CA GLU A 45 15.88 6.95 24.13
C GLU A 45 14.44 6.98 23.61
N ILE A 46 14.25 7.10 22.31
CA ILE A 46 12.92 7.06 21.69
C ILE A 46 12.28 5.67 21.87
N GLU A 47 13.04 4.61 21.71
CA GLU A 47 12.55 3.23 21.85
C GLU A 47 12.27 2.80 23.29
N LYS A 48 12.77 3.54 24.29
CA LYS A 48 12.40 3.36 25.71
C LYS A 48 11.03 3.94 26.07
N ILE A 49 10.46 4.79 25.22
CA ILE A 49 9.15 5.40 25.47
C ILE A 49 8.09 4.30 25.35
N SER A 50 7.26 4.14 26.38
CA SER A 50 6.36 2.99 26.55
C SER A 50 5.43 2.74 25.39
N VAL A 51 4.96 3.80 24.71
CA VAL A 51 4.04 3.75 23.59
C VAL A 51 4.75 3.52 22.24
N VAL A 52 6.07 3.66 22.17
CA VAL A 52 6.86 3.47 20.95
C VAL A 52 7.15 1.99 20.75
N LYS A 53 6.76 1.47 19.59
CA LYS A 53 6.96 0.07 19.17
C LYS A 53 8.20 -0.11 18.29
N GLY A 54 8.82 0.97 17.82
CA GLY A 54 10.04 0.95 17.01
C GLY A 54 10.20 2.21 16.18
N THR A 55 11.39 2.38 15.59
CA THR A 55 11.73 3.54 14.76
C THR A 55 12.44 3.12 13.49
N PHE A 56 12.29 3.88 12.43
CA PHE A 56 13.07 3.70 11.20
C PHE A 56 13.01 4.96 10.32
N THR A 57 13.98 5.07 9.42
CA THR A 57 14.00 6.16 8.43
C THR A 57 13.69 5.61 7.04
N ASN A 58 12.68 6.17 6.38
CA ASN A 58 12.35 5.80 5.02
C ASN A 58 12.00 7.05 4.19
N ALA A 59 12.51 7.11 2.96
CA ALA A 59 12.27 8.19 2.00
C ALA A 59 12.53 9.61 2.57
N GLY A 60 13.52 9.75 3.45
CA GLY A 60 13.88 11.02 4.10
C GLY A 60 12.98 11.43 5.26
N GLN A 61 12.09 10.53 5.71
CA GLN A 61 11.25 10.70 6.89
C GLN A 61 11.71 9.77 8.02
N PHE A 62 11.94 10.32 9.20
CA PHE A 62 12.10 9.55 10.43
C PHE A 62 10.71 9.14 10.94
N GLN A 63 10.46 7.86 11.11
CA GLN A 63 9.15 7.31 11.48
C GLN A 63 9.23 6.63 12.84
N VAL A 64 8.24 6.89 13.69
CA VAL A 64 8.08 6.28 15.02
C VAL A 64 6.78 5.48 15.01
N ILE A 65 6.88 4.18 15.21
CA ILE A 65 5.73 3.26 15.25
C ILE A 65 5.10 3.34 16.62
N ILE A 66 3.82 3.69 16.67
CA ILE A 66 3.06 3.76 17.94
C ILE A 66 1.91 2.75 17.91
N GLY A 67 1.34 2.46 16.74
CA GLY A 67 0.18 1.60 16.59
C GLY A 67 -1.12 2.43 16.53
N ASN A 68 -2.22 1.85 16.99
CA ASN A 68 -3.55 2.45 16.85
C ASN A 68 -3.73 3.76 17.64
N ASP A 69 -2.93 4.00 18.67
CA ASP A 69 -2.96 5.24 19.49
C ASP A 69 -2.30 6.45 18.80
N VAL A 70 -1.78 6.31 17.57
CA VAL A 70 -1.10 7.40 16.86
C VAL A 70 -1.91 8.70 16.78
N PRO A 71 -3.21 8.71 16.49
CA PRO A 71 -3.95 9.97 16.40
C PRO A 71 -3.96 10.74 17.71
N VAL A 72 -4.15 10.03 18.83
CA VAL A 72 -4.15 10.64 20.19
C VAL A 72 -2.74 11.12 20.53
N PHE A 73 -1.74 10.29 20.31
CA PHE A 73 -0.34 10.64 20.56
C PHE A 73 0.12 11.83 19.72
N TYR A 74 -0.31 11.91 18.46
CA TYR A 74 0.01 13.02 17.56
C TYR A 74 -0.53 14.35 18.09
N ASN A 75 -1.77 14.35 18.60
CA ASN A 75 -2.38 15.53 19.18
C ASN A 75 -1.61 15.99 20.45
N ASP A 76 -1.29 15.06 21.33
CA ASP A 76 -0.48 15.35 22.51
C ASP A 76 0.91 15.88 22.12
N PHE A 77 1.52 15.28 21.09
CA PHE A 77 2.83 15.71 20.59
C PHE A 77 2.79 17.12 19.98
N THR A 78 1.79 17.42 19.16
CA THR A 78 1.65 18.76 18.57
C THR A 78 1.32 19.82 19.62
N ALA A 79 0.50 19.49 20.62
CA ALA A 79 0.22 20.37 21.74
C ALA A 79 1.48 20.67 22.58
N VAL A 80 2.28 19.65 22.89
CA VAL A 80 3.52 19.79 23.69
C VAL A 80 4.62 20.51 22.90
N SER A 81 4.80 20.19 21.62
CA SER A 81 5.85 20.75 20.79
C SER A 81 5.51 22.16 20.27
N GLY A 82 4.22 22.52 20.22
CA GLY A 82 3.74 23.73 19.57
C GLY A 82 4.11 23.77 18.06
N ILE A 83 4.20 22.59 17.43
CA ILE A 83 4.44 22.46 15.98
C ILE A 83 3.09 22.20 15.33
N GLU A 84 2.69 23.06 14.41
CA GLU A 84 1.54 22.78 13.56
C GLU A 84 1.84 21.57 12.68
N GLY A 85 0.93 20.58 12.72
CA GLY A 85 1.02 19.42 11.87
C GLY A 85 0.84 19.81 10.41
N VAL A 86 1.51 19.13 9.52
CA VAL A 86 1.41 19.37 8.08
C VAL A 86 0.70 18.23 7.38
N SER A 87 0.11 18.50 6.20
CA SER A 87 -0.46 17.45 5.36
C SER A 87 0.60 16.41 4.98
N LYS A 88 0.16 15.18 4.66
CA LYS A 88 1.07 14.11 4.22
C LYS A 88 1.90 14.54 3.00
N GLU A 89 1.31 15.32 2.11
CA GLU A 89 1.94 15.88 0.91
C GLU A 89 3.01 16.92 1.27
N ALA A 90 2.72 17.81 2.21
CA ALA A 90 3.67 18.80 2.69
C ALA A 90 4.86 18.15 3.42
N ALA A 91 4.61 17.17 4.29
CA ALA A 91 5.67 16.38 4.93
C ALA A 91 6.53 15.63 3.91
N LYS A 92 5.90 15.05 2.88
CA LYS A 92 6.58 14.34 1.80
C LYS A 92 7.42 15.29 0.94
N SER A 93 6.90 16.49 0.68
CA SER A 93 7.65 17.55 -0.04
C SER A 93 8.87 18.02 0.77
N ALA A 94 8.71 18.24 2.06
CA ALA A 94 9.80 18.60 2.95
C ALA A 94 10.89 17.51 3.04
N ALA A 95 10.50 16.22 3.04
CA ALA A 95 11.42 15.08 3.08
C ALA A 95 12.31 14.97 1.82
N LYS A 96 11.85 15.46 0.66
CA LYS A 96 12.65 15.45 -0.58
C LYS A 96 13.97 16.20 -0.46
N SER A 97 14.05 17.21 0.39
CA SER A 97 15.30 17.97 0.62
C SER A 97 16.37 17.14 1.30
N ASN A 98 16.00 16.07 2.02
CA ASN A 98 16.91 15.20 2.76
C ASN A 98 17.35 13.97 1.97
N GLN A 99 16.95 13.86 0.69
CA GLN A 99 17.27 12.73 -0.18
C GLN A 99 18.43 13.06 -1.11
N ASN A 100 19.34 12.10 -1.29
CA ASN A 100 20.34 12.20 -2.36
C ASN A 100 19.69 11.98 -3.75
N ALA A 101 20.44 12.25 -4.84
CA ALA A 101 19.91 12.17 -6.21
C ALA A 101 19.33 10.77 -6.55
N LEU A 102 20.02 9.70 -6.14
CA LEU A 102 19.57 8.32 -6.36
C LEU A 102 18.29 8.04 -5.61
N GLN A 103 18.23 8.39 -4.32
CA GLN A 103 17.02 8.21 -3.49
C GLN A 103 15.83 8.99 -4.06
N ARG A 104 16.03 10.19 -4.63
CA ARG A 104 14.95 10.96 -5.29
C ARG A 104 14.38 10.25 -6.51
N VAL A 105 15.25 9.71 -7.38
CA VAL A 105 14.81 8.93 -8.55
C VAL A 105 14.03 7.70 -8.10
N MET A 106 14.52 7.00 -7.08
CA MET A 106 13.90 5.80 -6.55
C MET A 106 12.52 6.10 -5.95
N THR A 107 12.42 7.14 -5.12
CA THR A 107 11.14 7.59 -4.55
C THR A 107 10.17 7.99 -5.66
N MET A 108 10.66 8.65 -6.72
CA MET A 108 9.84 9.01 -7.87
C MET A 108 9.26 7.77 -8.56
N LEU A 109 10.07 6.76 -8.81
CA LEU A 109 9.62 5.50 -9.43
C LEU A 109 8.62 4.78 -8.54
N ALA A 110 8.89 4.65 -7.23
CA ALA A 110 7.97 4.05 -6.28
C ALA A 110 6.59 4.76 -6.29
N GLU A 111 6.57 6.09 -6.29
CA GLU A 111 5.34 6.88 -6.33
C GLU A 111 4.55 6.71 -7.63
N ILE A 112 5.23 6.46 -8.76
CA ILE A 112 4.58 6.18 -10.05
C ILE A 112 4.01 4.76 -10.07
N PHE A 113 4.71 3.76 -9.52
CA PHE A 113 4.27 2.37 -9.55
C PHE A 113 3.21 2.03 -8.50
N THR A 114 3.28 2.64 -7.30
CA THR A 114 2.36 2.33 -6.18
C THR A 114 0.87 2.32 -6.57
N PRO A 115 0.33 3.29 -7.34
CA PRO A 115 -1.08 3.26 -7.74
C PRO A 115 -1.44 2.12 -8.71
N ILE A 116 -0.45 1.55 -9.41
CA ILE A 116 -0.63 0.51 -10.43
C ILE A 116 -0.50 -0.89 -9.82
N ILE A 117 0.22 -1.02 -8.70
CA ILE A 117 0.51 -2.30 -8.04
C ILE A 117 -0.75 -3.13 -7.78
N PRO A 118 -1.87 -2.60 -7.26
CA PRO A 118 -3.07 -3.42 -7.05
C PRO A 118 -3.57 -4.11 -8.32
N ALA A 119 -3.54 -3.40 -9.45
CA ALA A 119 -3.91 -3.96 -10.75
C ALA A 119 -2.92 -5.05 -11.20
N ILE A 120 -1.62 -4.82 -11.06
CA ILE A 120 -0.58 -5.81 -11.38
C ILE A 120 -0.77 -7.09 -10.56
N ILE A 121 -1.08 -6.96 -9.25
CA ILE A 121 -1.33 -8.10 -8.35
C ILE A 121 -2.54 -8.89 -8.84
N VAL A 122 -3.67 -8.24 -9.13
CA VAL A 122 -4.89 -8.92 -9.62
C VAL A 122 -4.62 -9.60 -10.95
N GLY A 123 -3.97 -8.92 -11.91
CA GLY A 123 -3.58 -9.51 -13.19
C GLY A 123 -2.69 -10.73 -13.01
N GLY A 124 -1.69 -10.63 -12.14
CA GLY A 124 -0.78 -11.73 -11.82
C GLY A 124 -1.48 -12.95 -11.20
N LEU A 125 -2.44 -12.72 -10.27
CA LEU A 125 -3.27 -13.80 -9.71
C LEU A 125 -4.12 -14.50 -10.77
N ILE A 126 -4.76 -13.73 -11.65
CA ILE A 126 -5.55 -14.27 -12.76
C ILE A 126 -4.69 -15.10 -13.69
N LEU A 127 -3.53 -14.58 -14.10
CA LEU A 127 -2.60 -15.30 -14.97
C LEU A 127 -2.02 -16.54 -14.27
N GLY A 128 -1.75 -16.47 -12.96
CA GLY A 128 -1.31 -17.61 -12.16
C GLY A 128 -2.37 -18.70 -12.09
N PHE A 129 -3.63 -18.35 -11.83
CA PHE A 129 -4.74 -19.30 -11.85
C PHE A 129 -4.90 -19.95 -13.23
N ARG A 130 -4.88 -19.16 -14.30
CA ARG A 130 -4.88 -19.67 -15.68
C ARG A 130 -3.71 -20.61 -15.94
N ASN A 131 -2.50 -20.27 -15.49
CA ASN A 131 -1.33 -21.12 -15.64
C ASN A 131 -1.54 -22.51 -15.03
N ILE A 132 -2.19 -22.61 -13.88
CA ILE A 132 -2.55 -23.89 -13.27
C ILE A 132 -3.53 -24.66 -14.17
N LEU A 133 -4.60 -24.03 -14.62
CA LEU A 133 -5.61 -24.68 -15.45
C LEU A 133 -5.07 -25.18 -16.80
N GLU A 134 -4.15 -24.42 -17.41
CA GLU A 134 -3.66 -24.63 -18.77
C GLU A 134 -2.43 -25.54 -18.82
N SER A 135 -1.57 -25.51 -17.79
CA SER A 135 -0.25 -26.11 -17.85
C SER A 135 -0.04 -27.28 -16.88
N VAL A 136 -0.88 -27.42 -15.83
CA VAL A 136 -0.73 -28.53 -14.87
C VAL A 136 -1.39 -29.79 -15.44
N PRO A 137 -0.61 -30.85 -15.77
CA PRO A 137 -1.15 -32.13 -16.21
C PRO A 137 -1.65 -32.96 -15.03
N PHE A 138 -2.74 -33.66 -15.21
CA PHE A 138 -3.30 -34.56 -14.20
C PHE A 138 -3.51 -35.96 -14.77
N GLU A 139 -2.95 -36.96 -14.13
CA GLU A 139 -3.06 -38.36 -14.57
C GLU A 139 -4.53 -38.83 -14.61
N PHE A 140 -5.36 -38.42 -13.63
CA PHE A 140 -6.77 -38.79 -13.57
C PHE A 140 -7.62 -38.21 -14.74
N LEU A 141 -7.09 -37.22 -15.50
CA LEU A 141 -7.74 -36.70 -16.71
C LEU A 141 -7.40 -37.51 -17.97
N GLY A 142 -6.62 -38.57 -17.83
CA GLY A 142 -6.20 -39.43 -18.93
C GLY A 142 -5.03 -38.88 -19.75
N GLN A 143 -4.44 -39.74 -20.57
CA GLN A 143 -3.32 -39.39 -21.44
C GLN A 143 -3.80 -38.56 -22.64
N GLN A 144 -2.97 -37.64 -23.10
CA GLN A 144 -3.25 -36.85 -24.29
C GLN A 144 -3.30 -37.73 -25.55
N VAL A 145 -4.28 -37.45 -26.41
CA VAL A 145 -4.42 -38.10 -27.69
C VAL A 145 -4.37 -37.03 -28.78
N GLU A 146 -3.43 -37.18 -29.74
CA GLU A 146 -3.36 -36.34 -30.94
C GLU A 146 -3.46 -37.20 -32.20
N LYS A 147 -4.38 -36.82 -33.05
CA LYS A 147 -4.67 -37.56 -34.30
C LYS A 147 -4.89 -39.07 -34.09
N GLY A 148 -5.55 -39.42 -32.98
CA GLY A 148 -5.85 -40.82 -32.61
C GLY A 148 -4.67 -41.62 -32.01
N LYS A 149 -3.54 -40.97 -31.74
CA LYS A 149 -2.37 -41.62 -31.12
C LYS A 149 -2.09 -41.01 -29.74
N LEU A 150 -1.68 -41.86 -28.78
CA LEU A 150 -1.21 -41.44 -27.46
C LEU A 150 0.05 -40.59 -27.61
N VAL A 151 0.12 -39.50 -26.83
CA VAL A 151 1.24 -38.55 -26.83
C VAL A 151 2.23 -38.95 -25.73
N PHE A 152 3.50 -39.00 -26.10
CA PHE A 152 4.62 -39.23 -25.20
C PHE A 152 5.60 -38.05 -25.32
N ASP A 153 6.29 -37.74 -24.26
CA ASP A 153 7.34 -36.74 -24.26
C ASP A 153 8.65 -37.25 -24.88
N ALA A 154 9.69 -36.41 -24.88
CA ALA A 154 11.00 -36.77 -25.45
C ALA A 154 11.73 -37.88 -24.68
N ALA A 155 11.34 -38.15 -23.42
CA ALA A 155 11.86 -39.23 -22.59
C ALA A 155 11.08 -40.55 -22.76
N GLY A 156 9.93 -40.50 -23.42
CA GLY A 156 9.03 -41.64 -23.62
C GLY A 156 7.97 -41.76 -22.55
N ASP A 157 7.83 -40.75 -21.67
CA ASP A 157 6.81 -40.74 -20.63
C ASP A 157 5.45 -40.24 -21.16
N PRO A 158 4.32 -40.76 -20.63
CA PRO A 158 2.99 -40.36 -21.07
C PRO A 158 2.70 -38.88 -20.77
N VAL A 159 2.21 -38.14 -21.73
CA VAL A 159 1.78 -36.77 -21.55
C VAL A 159 0.32 -36.73 -21.11
N TRP A 160 0.04 -36.25 -19.90
CA TRP A 160 -1.31 -36.18 -19.32
C TRP A 160 -2.08 -34.94 -19.73
N ASN A 161 -3.40 -35.03 -19.74
CA ASN A 161 -4.27 -33.91 -20.04
C ASN A 161 -4.27 -32.84 -18.95
N THR A 162 -4.50 -31.58 -19.37
CA THR A 162 -4.78 -30.46 -18.47
C THR A 162 -6.29 -30.23 -18.37
N ILE A 163 -6.74 -29.48 -17.35
CA ILE A 163 -8.16 -29.20 -17.12
C ILE A 163 -8.78 -28.49 -18.33
N VAL A 164 -8.07 -27.51 -18.90
CA VAL A 164 -8.54 -26.75 -20.07
C VAL A 164 -8.71 -27.64 -21.31
N ARG A 165 -7.90 -28.68 -21.46
CA ARG A 165 -7.91 -29.55 -22.62
C ARG A 165 -9.11 -30.51 -22.64
N VAL A 166 -9.58 -30.93 -21.47
CA VAL A 166 -10.67 -31.90 -21.36
C VAL A 166 -12.03 -31.29 -21.06
N SER A 167 -12.08 -30.06 -20.58
CA SER A 167 -13.31 -29.40 -20.15
C SER A 167 -13.60 -28.15 -20.99
N PRO A 168 -14.65 -28.15 -21.83
CA PRO A 168 -15.06 -26.95 -22.54
C PRO A 168 -15.42 -25.78 -21.63
N PHE A 169 -16.01 -26.06 -20.47
CA PHE A 169 -16.32 -25.03 -19.47
C PHE A 169 -15.04 -24.33 -18.98
N TRP A 170 -14.05 -25.10 -18.51
CA TRP A 170 -12.79 -24.52 -18.03
C TRP A 170 -11.96 -23.90 -19.14
N SER A 171 -12.06 -24.41 -20.37
CA SER A 171 -11.50 -23.75 -21.55
C SER A 171 -12.11 -22.37 -21.76
N GLY A 172 -13.46 -22.27 -21.68
CA GLY A 172 -14.18 -20.99 -21.75
C GLY A 172 -13.76 -20.02 -20.65
N VAL A 173 -13.72 -20.49 -19.39
CA VAL A 173 -13.24 -19.70 -18.25
C VAL A 173 -11.80 -19.21 -18.47
N ASN A 174 -10.91 -20.09 -18.93
CA ASN A 174 -9.51 -19.73 -19.20
C ASN A 174 -9.39 -18.64 -20.28
N HIS A 175 -10.16 -18.75 -21.38
CA HIS A 175 -10.19 -17.73 -22.42
C HIS A 175 -10.79 -16.40 -21.91
N PHE A 176 -11.86 -16.44 -21.11
CA PHE A 176 -12.46 -15.24 -20.53
C PHE A 176 -11.48 -14.53 -19.59
N LEU A 177 -10.81 -15.27 -18.71
CA LEU A 177 -9.85 -14.73 -17.76
C LEU A 177 -8.56 -14.20 -18.43
N TRP A 178 -8.29 -14.61 -19.68
CA TRP A 178 -7.20 -14.01 -20.45
C TRP A 178 -7.38 -12.51 -20.64
N LEU A 179 -8.60 -12.06 -20.88
CA LEU A 179 -8.89 -10.64 -21.14
C LEU A 179 -8.45 -9.73 -19.98
N PRO A 180 -8.93 -9.89 -18.73
CA PRO A 180 -8.47 -9.05 -17.61
C PRO A 180 -7.02 -9.34 -17.21
N GLY A 181 -6.55 -10.59 -17.31
CA GLY A 181 -5.19 -10.96 -16.93
C GLY A 181 -4.13 -10.33 -17.84
N GLU A 182 -4.34 -10.33 -19.16
CA GLU A 182 -3.42 -9.72 -20.09
C GLU A 182 -3.55 -8.21 -20.14
N ALA A 183 -4.77 -7.66 -20.03
CA ALA A 183 -5.04 -6.24 -20.21
C ALA A 183 -4.11 -5.37 -19.35
N ILE A 184 -3.90 -5.75 -18.09
CA ILE A 184 -3.08 -4.99 -17.14
C ILE A 184 -1.63 -4.90 -17.62
N PHE A 185 -1.07 -5.99 -18.11
CA PHE A 185 0.34 -6.01 -18.56
C PHE A 185 0.48 -5.41 -19.96
N HIS A 186 -0.42 -5.74 -20.87
CA HIS A 186 -0.40 -5.22 -22.25
C HIS A 186 -0.56 -3.68 -22.26
N PHE A 187 -1.51 -3.16 -21.48
CA PHE A 187 -1.80 -1.72 -21.37
C PHE A 187 -1.06 -1.03 -20.21
N LEU A 188 -0.04 -1.65 -19.65
CA LEU A 188 0.78 -1.06 -18.58
C LEU A 188 1.28 0.37 -18.90
N PRO A 189 1.66 0.71 -20.15
CA PRO A 189 2.00 2.09 -20.52
C PRO A 189 0.92 3.11 -20.21
N VAL A 190 -0.37 2.74 -20.32
CA VAL A 190 -1.49 3.64 -19.97
C VAL A 190 -1.51 3.95 -18.49
N GLY A 191 -1.32 2.93 -17.65
CA GLY A 191 -1.21 3.09 -16.20
C GLY A 191 -0.01 3.96 -15.80
N ILE A 192 1.13 3.75 -16.46
CA ILE A 192 2.37 4.50 -16.17
C ILE A 192 2.21 5.97 -16.54
N THR A 193 1.75 6.29 -17.77
CA THR A 193 1.59 7.68 -18.22
C THR A 193 0.52 8.42 -17.42
N TRP A 194 -0.58 7.75 -17.05
CA TRP A 194 -1.57 8.28 -16.10
C TRP A 194 -0.95 8.57 -14.74
N SER A 195 -0.19 7.65 -14.18
CA SER A 195 0.42 7.82 -12.86
C SER A 195 1.49 8.93 -12.85
N VAL A 196 2.25 9.08 -13.95
CA VAL A 196 3.21 10.17 -14.12
C VAL A 196 2.49 11.52 -14.12
N THR A 197 1.45 11.69 -14.94
CA THR A 197 0.69 12.96 -15.00
C THR A 197 0.03 13.28 -13.67
N ARG A 198 -0.55 12.28 -12.98
CA ARG A 198 -1.08 12.42 -11.62
C ARG A 198 -0.02 12.91 -10.64
N LYS A 199 1.16 12.28 -10.64
CA LYS A 199 2.26 12.65 -9.75
C LYS A 199 2.80 14.04 -10.02
N MET A 200 2.85 14.45 -11.29
CA MET A 200 3.36 15.77 -11.71
C MET A 200 2.32 16.88 -11.56
N GLY A 201 1.09 16.56 -11.13
CA GLY A 201 -0.01 17.53 -10.99
C GLY A 201 -0.50 18.10 -12.33
N THR A 202 -0.39 17.30 -13.40
CA THR A 202 -0.82 17.67 -14.76
C THR A 202 -2.12 16.95 -15.15
N THR A 203 -2.63 17.16 -16.34
CA THR A 203 -3.93 16.66 -16.78
C THR A 203 -3.89 15.15 -16.99
N GLN A 204 -4.48 14.40 -16.06
CA GLN A 204 -4.40 12.94 -16.02
C GLN A 204 -4.95 12.26 -17.28
N ILE A 205 -6.06 12.78 -17.83
CA ILE A 205 -6.66 12.23 -19.04
C ILE A 205 -5.71 12.29 -20.26
N LEU A 206 -4.85 13.31 -20.35
CA LEU A 206 -3.84 13.39 -21.40
C LEU A 206 -2.79 12.29 -21.24
N GLY A 207 -2.45 11.92 -20.01
CA GLY A 207 -1.60 10.77 -19.72
C GLY A 207 -2.23 9.46 -20.20
N ILE A 208 -3.53 9.27 -19.94
CA ILE A 208 -4.28 8.10 -20.44
C ILE A 208 -4.27 8.07 -21.99
N VAL A 209 -4.59 9.19 -22.64
CA VAL A 209 -4.61 9.28 -24.10
C VAL A 209 -3.23 9.00 -24.70
N LEU A 210 -2.16 9.58 -24.15
CA LEU A 210 -0.79 9.28 -24.58
C LEU A 210 -0.49 7.78 -24.47
N GLY A 211 -0.80 7.17 -23.31
CA GLY A 211 -0.58 5.74 -23.08
C GLY A 211 -1.33 4.86 -24.07
N ILE A 212 -2.60 5.18 -24.38
CA ILE A 212 -3.39 4.49 -25.41
C ILE A 212 -2.73 4.62 -26.78
N CYS A 213 -2.21 5.81 -27.14
CA CYS A 213 -1.48 6.00 -28.38
C CYS A 213 -0.24 5.09 -28.45
N LEU A 214 0.50 4.92 -27.34
CA LEU A 214 1.70 4.06 -27.28
C LEU A 214 1.40 2.57 -27.47
N VAL A 215 0.19 2.11 -27.19
CA VAL A 215 -0.22 0.69 -27.32
C VAL A 215 -1.30 0.48 -28.38
N SER A 216 -1.54 1.47 -29.22
CA SER A 216 -2.59 1.43 -30.26
C SER A 216 -2.42 0.22 -31.17
N PRO A 217 -3.53 -0.45 -31.59
CA PRO A 217 -3.49 -1.56 -32.54
C PRO A 217 -3.03 -1.12 -33.96
N GLN A 218 -2.94 0.19 -34.22
CA GLN A 218 -2.37 0.74 -35.48
C GLN A 218 -0.85 0.57 -35.54
N LEU A 219 -0.19 0.22 -34.43
CA LEU A 219 1.24 0.03 -34.32
C LEU A 219 1.59 -1.46 -34.41
N LEU A 220 2.80 -1.77 -34.86
CA LEU A 220 3.34 -3.13 -34.75
C LEU A 220 3.46 -3.46 -33.24
N ASN A 221 2.77 -4.53 -32.84
CA ASN A 221 2.78 -4.93 -31.43
C ASN A 221 4.22 -5.22 -30.95
N ALA A 222 4.59 -4.71 -29.76
CA ALA A 222 5.92 -4.90 -29.18
C ALA A 222 6.35 -6.37 -29.11
N TYR A 223 5.42 -7.29 -28.83
CA TYR A 223 5.71 -8.73 -28.77
C TYR A 223 5.97 -9.35 -30.14
N ALA A 224 5.56 -8.71 -31.24
CA ALA A 224 5.78 -9.20 -32.59
C ALA A 224 7.09 -8.68 -33.21
N VAL A 225 7.68 -7.62 -32.65
CA VAL A 225 8.87 -6.95 -33.22
C VAL A 225 10.03 -7.92 -33.46
N ALA A 226 10.33 -8.81 -32.51
CA ALA A 226 11.46 -9.73 -32.62
C ALA A 226 11.23 -10.82 -33.72
N GLY A 227 9.97 -11.16 -34.01
CA GLY A 227 9.62 -12.12 -35.05
C GLY A 227 9.41 -11.50 -36.44
N THR A 228 9.43 -10.16 -36.54
CA THR A 228 9.17 -9.45 -37.80
C THR A 228 10.52 -9.02 -38.42
N PRO A 229 10.81 -9.44 -39.68
CA PRO A 229 12.04 -9.04 -40.38
C PRO A 229 12.18 -7.52 -40.47
N ALA A 230 13.40 -7.00 -40.29
CA ALA A 230 13.68 -5.55 -40.35
C ALA A 230 13.24 -4.90 -41.68
N ALA A 231 13.40 -5.62 -42.80
CA ALA A 231 12.94 -5.17 -44.12
C ALA A 231 11.41 -5.03 -44.20
N GLU A 232 10.67 -5.88 -43.52
CA GLU A 232 9.21 -5.82 -43.44
C GLU A 232 8.78 -4.64 -42.55
N ILE A 233 9.45 -4.41 -41.41
CA ILE A 233 9.21 -3.25 -40.54
C ILE A 233 9.42 -1.97 -41.35
N ALA A 234 10.54 -1.86 -42.04
CA ALA A 234 10.89 -0.66 -42.81
C ALA A 234 9.92 -0.41 -43.99
N LYS A 235 9.22 -1.46 -44.51
CA LYS A 235 8.28 -1.35 -45.61
C LYS A 235 6.84 -1.09 -45.15
N ASN A 236 6.37 -1.81 -44.15
CA ASN A 236 4.95 -1.89 -43.80
C ASN A 236 4.60 -1.15 -42.48
N TRP A 237 5.58 -0.94 -41.64
CA TRP A 237 5.37 -0.41 -40.28
C TRP A 237 6.12 0.93 -40.03
N VAL A 238 5.91 1.87 -40.99
CA VAL A 238 6.47 3.22 -40.91
C VAL A 238 5.41 4.27 -41.21
N TRP A 239 5.56 5.47 -40.65
CA TRP A 239 4.96 6.69 -41.14
C TRP A 239 5.99 7.34 -42.09
N ASP A 240 5.66 7.45 -43.34
CA ASP A 240 6.50 8.06 -44.35
C ASP A 240 6.07 9.52 -44.57
N PHE A 241 6.96 10.45 -44.28
CA PHE A 241 6.77 11.90 -44.45
C PHE A 241 7.50 12.41 -45.72
N GLY A 242 7.97 11.51 -46.60
CA GLY A 242 8.63 11.82 -47.82
C GLY A 242 10.14 12.09 -47.68
N PHE A 243 10.56 12.78 -46.64
CA PHE A 243 11.97 13.12 -46.38
C PHE A 243 12.55 12.41 -45.13
N PHE A 244 11.70 11.80 -44.33
CA PHE A 244 12.08 10.89 -43.24
C PHE A 244 10.94 9.92 -42.92
N THR A 245 11.27 8.84 -42.24
CA THR A 245 10.30 7.83 -41.79
C THR A 245 10.40 7.66 -40.27
N ILE A 246 9.28 7.35 -39.61
CA ILE A 246 9.20 6.99 -38.21
C ILE A 246 8.64 5.58 -38.10
N ASN A 247 9.29 4.70 -37.36
CA ASN A 247 8.81 3.34 -37.14
C ASN A 247 7.50 3.35 -36.33
N ARG A 248 6.48 2.61 -36.82
CA ARG A 248 5.19 2.40 -36.18
C ARG A 248 5.25 1.23 -35.20
N ILE A 249 6.10 1.34 -34.19
CA ILE A 249 6.29 0.29 -33.17
C ILE A 249 5.52 0.68 -31.91
N GLY A 250 4.75 -0.28 -31.39
CA GLY A 250 4.03 -0.14 -30.12
C GLY A 250 4.94 -0.42 -28.93
N TYR A 251 4.51 0.06 -27.77
CA TYR A 251 5.26 -0.07 -26.52
C TYR A 251 4.49 -0.89 -25.47
N GLN A 252 3.75 -1.93 -25.91
CA GLN A 252 3.02 -2.83 -25.03
C GLN A 252 3.98 -3.43 -23.99
N ALA A 253 3.57 -3.40 -22.72
CA ALA A 253 4.34 -3.81 -21.54
C ALA A 253 5.67 -3.05 -21.30
N GLN A 254 6.03 -2.06 -22.13
CA GLN A 254 7.30 -1.35 -22.02
C GLN A 254 7.23 -0.22 -20.98
N VAL A 255 7.97 -0.39 -19.88
CA VAL A 255 7.97 0.52 -18.73
C VAL A 255 8.71 1.84 -19.03
N ILE A 256 9.96 1.73 -19.51
CA ILE A 256 10.86 2.89 -19.63
C ILE A 256 10.40 3.84 -20.75
N PRO A 257 10.01 3.36 -21.95
CA PRO A 257 9.41 4.21 -22.97
C PRO A 257 8.19 4.98 -22.45
N ALA A 258 7.28 4.30 -21.74
CA ALA A 258 6.07 4.91 -21.20
C ALA A 258 6.39 5.98 -20.14
N LEU A 259 7.37 5.70 -19.26
CA LEU A 259 7.84 6.64 -18.24
C LEU A 259 8.40 7.92 -18.88
N LEU A 260 9.30 7.78 -19.86
CA LEU A 260 9.92 8.91 -20.55
C LEU A 260 8.89 9.73 -21.34
N ALA A 261 7.96 9.05 -22.02
CA ALA A 261 6.86 9.70 -22.74
C ALA A 261 5.93 10.47 -21.77
N GLY A 262 5.53 9.86 -20.66
CA GLY A 262 4.70 10.50 -19.64
C GLY A 262 5.37 11.71 -19.00
N LEU A 263 6.66 11.63 -18.69
CA LEU A 263 7.44 12.75 -18.18
C LEU A 263 7.53 13.88 -19.21
N SER A 264 7.78 13.57 -20.50
CA SER A 264 7.81 14.58 -21.54
C SER A 264 6.49 15.32 -21.68
N LEU A 265 5.36 14.60 -21.65
CA LEU A 265 4.03 15.20 -21.65
C LEU A 265 3.82 16.14 -20.46
N ALA A 266 4.15 15.67 -19.25
CA ALA A 266 3.98 16.47 -18.04
C ALA A 266 4.83 17.76 -18.05
N TYR A 267 6.11 17.67 -18.47
CA TYR A 267 6.97 18.85 -18.56
C TYR A 267 6.52 19.82 -19.66
N LEU A 268 6.07 19.33 -20.82
CA LEU A 268 5.51 20.18 -21.87
C LEU A 268 4.25 20.90 -21.40
N GLU A 269 3.37 20.20 -20.69
CA GLU A 269 2.14 20.80 -20.15
C GLU A 269 2.45 21.88 -19.11
N ILE A 270 3.37 21.62 -18.16
CA ILE A 270 3.83 22.62 -17.18
C ILE A 270 4.47 23.84 -17.88
N PHE A 271 5.22 23.60 -18.96
CA PHE A 271 5.86 24.66 -19.73
C PHE A 271 4.82 25.54 -20.43
N TRP A 272 3.83 24.94 -21.11
CA TRP A 272 2.83 25.68 -21.86
C TRP A 272 1.79 26.36 -20.96
N ARG A 273 1.39 25.76 -19.84
CA ARG A 273 0.49 26.40 -18.86
C ARG A 273 1.01 27.76 -18.37
N LYS A 274 2.33 27.95 -18.31
CA LYS A 274 2.94 29.22 -17.88
C LYS A 274 3.02 30.27 -18.98
N ARG A 275 2.77 29.93 -20.23
CA ARG A 275 3.00 30.79 -21.39
C ARG A 275 1.75 31.12 -22.20
N ILE A 276 0.75 30.27 -22.15
CA ILE A 276 -0.48 30.42 -22.90
C ILE A 276 -1.48 31.19 -22.04
N PRO A 277 -2.11 32.24 -22.59
CA PRO A 277 -3.15 33.00 -21.91
C PRO A 277 -4.31 32.08 -21.49
N GLU A 278 -4.90 32.38 -20.33
CA GLU A 278 -5.94 31.56 -19.70
C GLU A 278 -7.15 31.31 -20.59
N VAL A 279 -7.57 32.35 -21.34
CA VAL A 279 -8.72 32.29 -22.27
C VAL A 279 -8.64 31.18 -23.31
N VAL A 280 -7.42 30.83 -23.77
CA VAL A 280 -7.21 29.82 -24.80
C VAL A 280 -6.47 28.59 -24.27
N SER A 281 -6.12 28.58 -22.98
CA SER A 281 -5.31 27.54 -22.33
C SER A 281 -5.94 26.18 -22.43
N MET A 282 -7.27 26.07 -22.27
CA MET A 282 -8.00 24.81 -22.33
C MET A 282 -7.85 24.05 -23.65
N ILE A 283 -7.59 24.74 -24.75
CA ILE A 283 -7.42 24.16 -26.10
C ILE A 283 -5.95 23.98 -26.43
N PHE A 284 -5.16 25.05 -26.28
CA PHE A 284 -3.77 25.05 -26.76
C PHE A 284 -2.80 24.30 -25.87
N VAL A 285 -2.98 24.32 -24.54
CA VAL A 285 -2.08 23.58 -23.63
C VAL A 285 -2.12 22.09 -23.89
N PRO A 286 -3.29 21.40 -23.91
CA PRO A 286 -3.37 19.98 -24.25
C PRO A 286 -2.78 19.65 -25.63
N PHE A 287 -3.12 20.44 -26.64
CA PHE A 287 -2.66 20.22 -28.02
C PHE A 287 -1.13 20.32 -28.15
N LEU A 288 -0.55 21.42 -27.64
CA LEU A 288 0.88 21.69 -27.71
C LEU A 288 1.71 20.81 -26.73
N SER A 289 1.05 20.09 -25.85
CA SER A 289 1.71 19.12 -24.96
C SER A 289 1.64 17.70 -25.50
N LEU A 290 0.45 17.25 -25.89
CA LEU A 290 0.21 15.87 -26.32
C LEU A 290 0.89 15.54 -27.65
N ILE A 291 0.72 16.39 -28.67
CA ILE A 291 1.26 16.10 -30.01
C ILE A 291 2.79 16.07 -30.00
N PRO A 292 3.52 17.07 -29.44
CA PRO A 292 4.97 16.97 -29.36
C PRO A 292 5.45 15.82 -28.47
N ALA A 293 4.74 15.49 -27.37
CA ALA A 293 5.08 14.35 -26.54
C ALA A 293 4.98 13.04 -27.31
N LEU A 294 3.93 12.87 -28.13
CA LEU A 294 3.75 11.69 -28.97
C LEU A 294 4.84 11.58 -30.05
N ILE A 295 5.20 12.69 -30.70
CA ILE A 295 6.29 12.74 -31.66
C ILE A 295 7.60 12.32 -30.98
N LEU A 296 7.95 12.94 -29.84
CA LEU A 296 9.14 12.60 -29.07
C LEU A 296 9.14 11.14 -28.61
N ALA A 297 7.98 10.61 -28.21
CA ALA A 297 7.84 9.21 -27.80
C ALA A 297 8.20 8.23 -28.92
N HIS A 298 7.80 8.48 -30.17
CA HIS A 298 8.07 7.56 -31.27
C HIS A 298 9.40 7.80 -31.95
N THR A 299 9.96 9.04 -31.92
CA THR A 299 11.21 9.38 -32.61
C THR A 299 12.45 9.21 -31.75
N VAL A 300 12.39 9.59 -30.48
CA VAL A 300 13.56 9.71 -29.59
C VAL A 300 13.42 8.91 -28.30
N LEU A 301 12.42 9.25 -27.49
CA LEU A 301 12.32 8.77 -26.10
C LEU A 301 11.97 7.27 -26.03
N GLY A 302 11.11 6.82 -26.92
CA GLY A 302 10.72 5.42 -26.99
C GLY A 302 11.90 4.52 -27.42
N PRO A 303 12.59 4.79 -28.54
CA PRO A 303 13.79 4.05 -28.92
C PRO A 303 14.88 4.08 -27.85
N ILE A 304 15.13 5.22 -27.20
CA ILE A 304 16.08 5.31 -26.08
C ILE A 304 15.61 4.43 -24.92
N GLY A 305 14.35 4.56 -24.51
CA GLY A 305 13.78 3.77 -23.43
C GLY A 305 13.80 2.28 -23.69
N TRP A 306 13.54 1.88 -24.95
CA TRP A 306 13.66 0.49 -25.40
C TRP A 306 15.09 -0.03 -25.29
N THR A 307 16.08 0.77 -25.72
CA THR A 307 17.51 0.42 -25.64
C THR A 307 17.97 0.28 -24.20
N ILE A 308 17.58 1.21 -23.32
CA ILE A 308 17.86 1.13 -21.86
C ILE A 308 17.23 -0.12 -21.27
N GLY A 309 15.94 -0.39 -21.58
CA GLY A 309 15.24 -1.57 -21.13
C GLY A 309 15.93 -2.87 -21.53
N LYS A 310 16.34 -2.98 -22.80
CA LYS A 310 17.15 -4.12 -23.29
C LYS A 310 18.48 -4.24 -22.56
N GLY A 311 19.17 -3.13 -22.31
CA GLY A 311 20.44 -3.11 -21.57
C GLY A 311 20.27 -3.65 -20.15
N ILE A 312 19.24 -3.19 -19.42
CA ILE A 312 18.91 -3.70 -18.07
C ILE A 312 18.60 -5.18 -18.12
N SER A 313 17.71 -5.61 -19.04
CA SER A 313 17.36 -7.02 -19.23
C SER A 313 18.58 -7.88 -19.52
N PHE A 314 19.49 -7.39 -20.38
CA PHE A 314 20.73 -8.09 -20.70
C PHE A 314 21.63 -8.29 -19.47
N VAL A 315 21.86 -7.25 -18.67
CA VAL A 315 22.69 -7.35 -17.45
C VAL A 315 22.09 -8.32 -16.44
N VAL A 316 20.77 -8.20 -16.19
CA VAL A 316 20.06 -9.08 -15.25
C VAL A 316 20.05 -10.51 -15.78
N LEU A 317 19.74 -10.70 -17.05
CA LEU A 317 19.73 -12.03 -17.70
C LEU A 317 21.12 -12.67 -17.67
N ALA A 318 22.18 -11.91 -17.92
CA ALA A 318 23.56 -12.39 -17.81
C ALA A 318 23.89 -12.84 -16.38
N GLY A 319 23.39 -12.12 -15.36
CA GLY A 319 23.48 -12.55 -13.96
C GLY A 319 22.70 -13.84 -13.68
N LEU A 320 21.50 -13.96 -14.24
CA LEU A 320 20.62 -15.13 -14.02
C LEU A 320 21.06 -16.38 -14.79
N THR A 321 21.72 -16.24 -15.95
CA THR A 321 22.08 -17.35 -16.85
C THR A 321 23.58 -17.57 -16.98
N GLY A 322 24.39 -16.65 -16.49
CA GLY A 322 25.85 -16.71 -16.57
C GLY A 322 26.45 -17.86 -15.74
N PRO A 323 27.75 -18.09 -15.86
CA PRO A 323 28.44 -19.20 -15.16
C PRO A 323 28.42 -19.07 -13.64
N VAL A 324 28.21 -17.86 -13.12
CA VAL A 324 28.12 -17.57 -11.67
C VAL A 324 26.69 -17.21 -11.22
N LYS A 325 25.66 -17.67 -11.93
CA LYS A 325 24.24 -17.37 -11.64
C LYS A 325 23.84 -17.68 -10.18
N TRP A 326 24.42 -18.72 -9.59
CA TRP A 326 24.21 -19.09 -8.20
C TRP A 326 24.64 -17.97 -7.23
N LEU A 327 25.74 -17.28 -7.53
CA LEU A 327 26.22 -16.15 -6.74
C LEU A 327 25.30 -14.94 -6.90
N PHE A 328 24.85 -14.65 -8.15
CA PHE A 328 23.84 -13.61 -8.38
C PHE A 328 22.58 -13.87 -7.57
N GLY A 329 22.06 -15.09 -7.60
CA GLY A 329 20.87 -15.48 -6.83
C GLY A 329 21.07 -15.36 -5.33
N ALA A 330 22.23 -15.75 -4.82
CA ALA A 330 22.58 -15.62 -3.41
C ALA A 330 22.60 -14.16 -2.97
N ILE A 331 23.28 -13.31 -3.73
CA ILE A 331 23.42 -11.87 -3.43
C ILE A 331 22.06 -11.18 -3.54
N PHE A 332 21.34 -11.38 -4.64
CA PHE A 332 20.04 -10.76 -4.86
C PHE A 332 19.03 -11.17 -3.77
N GLY A 333 18.94 -12.48 -3.48
CA GLY A 333 18.06 -13.01 -2.44
C GLY A 333 18.39 -12.40 -1.07
N ALA A 334 19.66 -12.37 -0.68
CA ALA A 334 20.09 -11.80 0.60
C ALA A 334 19.82 -10.29 0.70
N LEU A 335 20.02 -9.54 -0.39
CA LEU A 335 19.91 -8.08 -0.41
C LEU A 335 18.49 -7.59 -0.68
N TYR A 336 17.54 -8.44 -1.05
CA TYR A 336 16.17 -8.00 -1.36
C TYR A 336 15.46 -7.36 -0.16
N ALA A 337 15.58 -7.92 1.04
CA ALA A 337 15.01 -7.33 2.24
C ALA A 337 15.60 -5.94 2.58
N PRO A 338 16.93 -5.69 2.52
CA PRO A 338 17.50 -4.35 2.51
C PRO A 338 16.92 -3.41 1.44
N LEU A 339 16.66 -3.91 0.22
CA LEU A 339 16.00 -3.10 -0.83
C LEU A 339 14.57 -2.72 -0.45
N VAL A 340 13.83 -3.61 0.24
CA VAL A 340 12.49 -3.29 0.77
C VAL A 340 12.56 -2.18 1.81
N ILE A 341 13.50 -2.26 2.76
CA ILE A 341 13.68 -1.24 3.82
C ILE A 341 13.95 0.14 3.22
N THR A 342 14.75 0.20 2.16
CA THR A 342 15.07 1.45 1.47
C THR A 342 13.99 1.91 0.49
N GLY A 343 12.96 1.10 0.23
CA GLY A 343 11.92 1.36 -0.78
C GLY A 343 12.38 1.11 -2.23
N LEU A 344 13.59 0.58 -2.43
CA LEU A 344 14.17 0.35 -3.75
C LEU A 344 13.59 -0.88 -4.46
N HIS A 345 12.95 -1.79 -3.73
CA HIS A 345 12.35 -3.02 -4.26
C HIS A 345 11.30 -2.79 -5.34
N HIS A 346 10.64 -1.62 -5.38
CA HIS A 346 9.68 -1.31 -6.45
C HIS A 346 10.31 -1.28 -7.85
N MET A 347 11.63 -1.08 -7.94
CA MET A 347 12.35 -1.16 -9.22
C MET A 347 12.43 -2.57 -9.76
N THR A 348 12.53 -3.58 -8.88
CA THR A 348 12.62 -4.96 -9.33
C THR A 348 11.37 -5.38 -10.08
N ASN A 349 10.19 -4.85 -9.71
CA ASN A 349 8.94 -5.08 -10.44
C ASN A 349 9.01 -4.53 -11.89
N ALA A 350 9.66 -3.37 -12.08
CA ALA A 350 9.87 -2.82 -13.41
C ALA A 350 10.83 -3.69 -14.24
N ILE A 351 11.87 -4.23 -13.61
CA ILE A 351 12.82 -5.16 -14.26
C ILE A 351 12.13 -6.47 -14.60
N ASP A 352 11.35 -7.07 -13.67
CA ASP A 352 10.55 -8.26 -13.90
C ASP A 352 9.61 -8.10 -15.09
N THR A 353 8.87 -6.97 -15.13
CA THR A 353 7.96 -6.66 -16.23
C THR A 353 8.72 -6.55 -17.55
N GLN A 354 9.91 -5.94 -17.55
CA GLN A 354 10.75 -5.82 -18.74
C GLN A 354 11.28 -7.17 -19.21
N LEU A 355 11.67 -8.07 -18.31
CA LEU A 355 12.10 -9.44 -18.64
C LEU A 355 10.96 -10.26 -19.24
N ILE A 356 9.75 -10.15 -18.69
CA ILE A 356 8.55 -10.82 -19.20
C ILE A 356 8.14 -10.24 -20.57
N ALA A 357 8.29 -8.94 -20.76
CA ALA A 357 8.02 -8.27 -22.02
C ALA A 357 9.04 -8.60 -23.12
N ASP A 358 10.23 -9.07 -22.76
CA ASP A 358 11.24 -9.50 -23.72
C ASP A 358 10.77 -10.75 -24.46
N THR A 359 10.71 -10.64 -25.79
CA THR A 359 10.19 -11.71 -26.67
C THR A 359 11.06 -12.97 -26.67
N ALA A 360 12.32 -12.86 -26.28
CA ALA A 360 13.26 -13.98 -26.20
C ALA A 360 13.05 -14.81 -24.92
N THR A 361 12.67 -14.17 -23.82
CA THR A 361 12.53 -14.86 -22.52
C THR A 361 11.08 -15.14 -22.15
N ARG A 362 10.21 -14.12 -22.24
CA ARG A 362 8.79 -14.12 -21.80
C ARG A 362 8.57 -14.64 -20.38
N THR A 363 9.63 -14.69 -19.59
CA THR A 363 9.66 -15.17 -18.20
C THR A 363 10.65 -14.36 -17.41
N THR A 364 10.56 -14.42 -16.10
CA THR A 364 11.53 -13.79 -15.19
C THR A 364 12.07 -14.78 -14.18
N GLY A 365 13.38 -14.70 -13.90
CA GLY A 365 14.03 -15.41 -12.81
C GLY A 365 14.16 -14.57 -11.53
N LEU A 366 13.81 -13.26 -11.55
CA LEU A 366 13.88 -12.41 -10.36
C LEU A 366 12.68 -12.64 -9.44
N TRP A 367 11.47 -12.70 -10.00
CA TRP A 367 10.24 -12.87 -9.24
C TRP A 367 10.26 -14.07 -8.28
N PRO A 368 10.73 -15.26 -8.66
CA PRO A 368 10.86 -16.37 -7.73
C PRO A 368 11.69 -16.01 -6.48
N MET A 369 12.79 -15.30 -6.64
CA MET A 369 13.65 -14.89 -5.52
C MET A 369 13.00 -13.83 -4.63
N ILE A 370 12.16 -12.95 -5.19
CA ILE A 370 11.35 -11.97 -4.46
C ILE A 370 10.37 -12.69 -3.54
N ALA A 371 9.60 -13.65 -4.10
CA ALA A 371 8.66 -14.46 -3.33
C ALA A 371 9.36 -15.24 -2.21
N LEU A 372 10.52 -15.84 -2.49
CA LEU A 372 11.34 -16.56 -1.52
C LEU A 372 11.86 -15.64 -0.40
N SER A 373 12.24 -14.41 -0.72
CA SER A 373 12.66 -13.45 0.29
C SER A 373 11.51 -13.05 1.24
N ASN A 374 10.30 -12.85 0.71
CA ASN A 374 9.13 -12.58 1.53
C ASN A 374 8.86 -13.73 2.50
N ILE A 375 8.93 -14.97 2.02
CA ILE A 375 8.79 -16.18 2.83
C ILE A 375 9.87 -16.25 3.90
N ALA A 376 11.12 -16.00 3.55
CA ALA A 376 12.25 -16.08 4.47
C ALA A 376 12.15 -15.06 5.61
N GLN A 377 11.80 -13.81 5.29
CA GLN A 377 11.60 -12.79 6.31
C GLN A 377 10.39 -13.09 7.21
N GLY A 378 9.29 -13.58 6.63
CA GLY A 378 8.13 -14.05 7.40
C GLY A 378 8.46 -15.23 8.31
N SER A 379 9.27 -16.17 7.85
CA SER A 379 9.69 -17.35 8.62
C SER A 379 10.59 -16.99 9.80
N ALA A 380 11.48 -16.03 9.63
CA ALA A 380 12.28 -15.48 10.73
C ALA A 380 11.40 -14.84 11.82
N VAL A 381 10.39 -14.04 11.41
CA VAL A 381 9.42 -13.46 12.35
C VAL A 381 8.54 -14.51 13.00
N PHE A 382 8.13 -15.53 12.26
CA PHE A 382 7.34 -16.63 12.83
C PHE A 382 8.13 -17.42 13.88
N ALA A 383 9.43 -17.66 13.64
CA ALA A 383 10.31 -18.26 14.66
C ALA A 383 10.44 -17.36 15.89
N TYR A 384 10.56 -16.03 15.70
CA TYR A 384 10.54 -15.06 16.79
C TYR A 384 9.23 -15.12 17.58
N TYR A 385 8.08 -15.16 16.89
CA TYR A 385 6.77 -15.36 17.53
C TYR A 385 6.72 -16.61 18.39
N LEU A 386 7.15 -17.77 17.87
CA LEU A 386 7.13 -19.04 18.61
C LEU A 386 7.93 -18.98 19.92
N MET A 387 9.01 -18.20 19.95
CA MET A 387 9.84 -18.00 21.14
C MET A 387 9.23 -17.02 22.15
N ASN A 388 8.46 -16.05 21.69
CA ASN A 388 7.92 -14.95 22.51
C ASN A 388 6.38 -14.95 22.60
N ARG A 389 5.70 -16.04 22.21
CA ARG A 389 4.23 -16.14 22.18
C ARG A 389 3.54 -15.97 23.52
N HIS A 390 4.28 -16.09 24.63
CA HIS A 390 3.77 -15.89 26.00
C HIS A 390 3.81 -14.41 26.42
N GLU A 391 4.49 -13.55 25.68
CA GLU A 391 4.53 -12.11 25.87
C GLU A 391 3.46 -11.51 24.93
N GLU A 392 2.31 -11.11 25.50
CA GLU A 392 1.11 -10.68 24.76
C GLU A 392 1.44 -9.59 23.73
N ARG A 393 2.20 -8.58 24.15
CA ARG A 393 2.64 -7.45 23.30
C ARG A 393 3.45 -7.91 22.06
N GLU A 394 4.38 -8.86 22.26
CA GLU A 394 5.21 -9.36 21.15
C GLU A 394 4.41 -10.30 20.24
N ALA A 395 3.49 -11.08 20.79
CA ALA A 395 2.61 -11.96 20.04
C ALA A 395 1.66 -11.17 19.13
N GLU A 396 1.06 -10.08 19.63
CA GLU A 396 0.16 -9.20 18.87
C GLU A 396 0.82 -8.52 17.66
N ILE A 397 2.14 -8.33 17.71
CA ILE A 397 2.89 -7.71 16.60
C ILE A 397 3.43 -8.78 15.65
N SER A 398 4.05 -9.83 16.20
CA SER A 398 4.85 -10.76 15.39
C SER A 398 4.01 -11.73 14.58
N LEU A 399 2.89 -12.25 15.11
CA LEU A 399 2.05 -13.18 14.36
C LEU A 399 1.39 -12.54 13.12
N PRO A 400 0.67 -11.39 13.22
CA PRO A 400 0.13 -10.72 12.04
C PRO A 400 1.20 -10.30 11.04
N ALA A 401 2.38 -9.88 11.54
CA ALA A 401 3.51 -9.51 10.70
C ALA A 401 4.07 -10.69 9.90
N ALA A 402 4.19 -11.87 10.52
CA ALA A 402 4.60 -13.10 9.84
C ALA A 402 3.59 -13.52 8.76
N ILE A 403 2.29 -13.49 9.09
CA ILE A 403 1.20 -13.79 8.14
C ILE A 403 1.24 -12.82 6.95
N SER A 404 1.39 -11.53 7.23
CA SER A 404 1.50 -10.50 6.19
C SER A 404 2.65 -10.77 5.22
N ALA A 405 3.83 -11.16 5.74
CA ALA A 405 4.99 -11.49 4.92
C ALA A 405 4.77 -12.78 4.10
N TYR A 406 4.15 -13.80 4.66
CA TYR A 406 3.75 -14.99 3.93
C TYR A 406 2.73 -14.73 2.82
N LEU A 407 1.95 -13.65 2.93
CA LEU A 407 1.04 -13.16 1.90
C LEU A 407 1.68 -12.12 0.96
N GLY A 408 2.99 -11.89 1.07
CA GLY A 408 3.76 -11.05 0.16
C GLY A 408 3.95 -9.59 0.58
N VAL A 409 3.52 -9.20 1.77
CA VAL A 409 3.68 -7.84 2.31
C VAL A 409 4.65 -7.88 3.49
N THR A 410 5.92 -7.58 3.26
CA THR A 410 7.01 -7.79 4.22
C THR A 410 7.27 -6.63 5.18
N GLU A 411 6.75 -5.43 4.90
CA GLU A 411 7.03 -4.25 5.71
C GLU A 411 6.66 -4.41 7.21
N PRO A 412 5.51 -5.02 7.58
CA PRO A 412 5.20 -5.26 8.99
C PRO A 412 6.23 -6.20 9.66
N ALA A 413 6.68 -7.22 8.94
CA ALA A 413 7.68 -8.17 9.43
C ALA A 413 9.06 -7.51 9.60
N LEU A 414 9.48 -6.74 8.61
CA LEU A 414 10.77 -6.06 8.61
C LEU A 414 10.84 -5.01 9.72
N PHE A 415 9.86 -4.11 9.78
CA PHE A 415 9.92 -2.97 10.72
C PHE A 415 9.37 -3.31 12.12
N GLY A 416 8.44 -4.25 12.23
CA GLY A 416 7.87 -4.66 13.52
C GLY A 416 8.81 -5.55 14.34
N VAL A 417 9.59 -6.41 13.68
CA VAL A 417 10.40 -7.43 14.36
C VAL A 417 11.83 -7.47 13.83
N ASN A 418 12.02 -7.73 12.52
CA ASN A 418 13.31 -8.14 11.98
C ASN A 418 14.40 -7.09 12.17
N VAL A 419 14.14 -5.82 11.80
CA VAL A 419 15.10 -4.72 11.95
C VAL A 419 15.27 -4.33 13.41
N LYS A 420 14.17 -4.40 14.20
CA LYS A 420 14.18 -4.09 15.63
C LYS A 420 15.15 -4.99 16.39
N TYR A 421 15.11 -6.31 16.14
CA TYR A 421 15.90 -7.29 16.88
C TYR A 421 17.16 -7.76 16.16
N VAL A 422 17.38 -7.36 14.92
CA VAL A 422 18.55 -7.60 14.05
C VAL A 422 18.79 -9.08 13.70
N TYR A 423 18.87 -9.98 14.68
CA TYR A 423 19.17 -11.40 14.41
C TYR A 423 18.11 -12.10 13.53
N PRO A 424 16.79 -11.84 13.66
CA PRO A 424 15.81 -12.42 12.73
C PRO A 424 15.97 -11.85 11.31
N PHE A 425 16.33 -10.57 11.20
CA PHE A 425 16.60 -9.94 9.91
C PHE A 425 17.75 -10.62 9.16
N VAL A 426 18.87 -10.82 9.86
CA VAL A 426 20.05 -11.48 9.29
C VAL A 426 19.74 -12.95 8.97
N ALA A 427 18.99 -13.67 9.83
CA ALA A 427 18.54 -15.01 9.57
C ALA A 427 17.68 -15.10 8.30
N GLY A 428 16.72 -14.15 8.14
CA GLY A 428 15.91 -14.02 6.93
C GLY A 428 16.74 -13.71 5.68
N MET A 429 17.72 -12.83 5.76
CA MET A 429 18.64 -12.53 4.65
C MET A 429 19.45 -13.76 4.22
N ILE A 430 20.01 -14.51 5.17
CA ILE A 430 20.80 -15.73 4.88
C ILE A 430 19.89 -16.79 4.25
N GLY A 431 18.71 -17.04 4.82
CA GLY A 431 17.75 -18.00 4.27
C GLY A 431 17.28 -17.63 2.87
N SER A 432 16.98 -16.35 2.64
CA SER A 432 16.64 -15.81 1.32
C SER A 432 17.79 -15.94 0.31
N GLY A 433 19.04 -15.69 0.76
CA GLY A 433 20.22 -15.85 -0.08
C GLY A 433 20.44 -17.31 -0.50
N ILE A 434 20.28 -18.27 0.41
CA ILE A 434 20.40 -19.70 0.10
C ILE A 434 19.26 -20.13 -0.85
N ALA A 435 18.03 -19.70 -0.58
CA ALA A 435 16.89 -20.01 -1.45
C ALA A 435 17.07 -19.39 -2.84
N GLY A 436 17.59 -18.16 -2.95
CA GLY A 436 17.91 -17.51 -4.21
C GLY A 436 19.03 -18.20 -4.99
N LEU A 437 20.07 -18.68 -4.30
CA LEU A 437 21.12 -19.51 -4.87
C LEU A 437 20.53 -20.77 -5.52
N LEU A 438 19.66 -21.48 -4.79
CA LEU A 438 19.00 -22.67 -5.31
C LEU A 438 18.06 -22.34 -6.48
N SER A 439 17.28 -21.28 -6.38
CA SER A 439 16.36 -20.83 -7.42
C SER A 439 17.09 -20.59 -8.74
N THR A 440 18.22 -19.90 -8.73
CA THR A 440 19.03 -19.64 -9.93
C THR A 440 19.78 -20.91 -10.39
N THR A 441 20.20 -21.77 -9.48
CA THR A 441 20.83 -23.05 -9.83
C THR A 441 19.85 -23.96 -10.57
N PHE A 442 18.60 -24.03 -10.11
CA PHE A 442 17.53 -24.80 -10.74
C PHE A 442 16.89 -24.09 -11.95
N ASN A 443 17.35 -22.87 -12.27
CA ASN A 443 16.78 -22.00 -13.32
C ASN A 443 15.28 -21.76 -13.15
N VAL A 444 14.80 -21.58 -11.96
CA VAL A 444 13.37 -21.32 -11.69
C VAL A 444 12.93 -20.05 -12.39
N GLN A 445 11.84 -20.13 -13.15
CA GLN A 445 11.27 -19.03 -13.92
C GLN A 445 9.80 -18.83 -13.56
N ALA A 446 9.38 -17.56 -13.50
CA ALA A 446 7.98 -17.17 -13.40
C ALA A 446 7.45 -16.65 -14.73
N ASN A 447 6.19 -16.97 -15.05
CA ASN A 447 5.49 -16.51 -16.26
C ASN A 447 4.89 -15.12 -16.09
N SER A 448 4.70 -14.68 -14.84
CA SER A 448 4.09 -13.39 -14.50
C SER A 448 4.64 -12.87 -13.18
N ILE A 449 4.38 -11.59 -12.90
CA ILE A 449 4.47 -11.02 -11.57
C ILE A 449 3.13 -11.31 -10.88
N GLY A 450 3.17 -11.78 -9.64
CA GLY A 450 1.96 -12.11 -8.87
C GLY A 450 1.99 -11.55 -7.46
N VAL A 451 1.30 -12.23 -6.56
CA VAL A 451 1.43 -12.01 -5.12
C VAL A 451 2.73 -12.67 -4.67
N GLY A 452 3.53 -11.94 -3.89
CA GLY A 452 4.72 -12.49 -3.25
C GLY A 452 4.39 -13.53 -2.16
N GLY A 453 5.40 -14.00 -1.48
CA GLY A 453 5.22 -14.95 -0.40
C GLY A 453 4.76 -16.33 -0.87
N LEU A 454 3.99 -17.05 0.00
CA LEU A 454 3.54 -18.41 -0.30
C LEU A 454 2.69 -18.50 -1.57
N PRO A 455 1.71 -17.61 -1.84
CA PRO A 455 0.93 -17.66 -3.09
C PRO A 455 1.77 -17.44 -4.36
N GLY A 456 3.01 -16.99 -4.24
CA GLY A 456 3.92 -16.75 -5.37
C GLY A 456 4.14 -17.98 -6.27
N PHE A 457 3.92 -19.21 -5.75
CA PHE A 457 4.01 -20.42 -6.57
C PHE A 457 3.09 -20.39 -7.80
N MET A 458 1.95 -19.68 -7.72
CA MET A 458 1.00 -19.58 -8.82
C MET A 458 1.58 -18.89 -10.07
N ALA A 459 2.54 -18.01 -9.89
CA ALA A 459 3.22 -17.32 -11.00
C ALA A 459 4.34 -18.17 -11.63
N ILE A 460 4.78 -19.23 -10.97
CA ILE A 460 5.91 -20.06 -11.42
C ILE A 460 5.50 -20.91 -12.62
N ASN A 461 6.39 -20.99 -13.60
CA ASN A 461 6.22 -21.92 -14.71
C ASN A 461 6.20 -23.37 -14.19
N VAL A 462 5.20 -24.14 -14.62
CA VAL A 462 4.92 -25.49 -14.11
C VAL A 462 6.14 -26.40 -14.13
N LYS A 463 6.96 -26.29 -15.17
CA LYS A 463 8.24 -27.04 -15.29
C LYS A 463 9.15 -26.86 -14.07
N TYR A 464 9.09 -25.73 -13.40
CA TYR A 464 9.96 -25.40 -12.26
C TYR A 464 9.24 -25.46 -10.92
N MET A 465 8.01 -25.94 -10.87
CA MET A 465 7.19 -25.90 -9.65
C MET A 465 7.79 -26.75 -8.53
N ILE A 466 8.25 -27.98 -8.82
CA ILE A 466 8.90 -28.84 -7.83
C ILE A 466 10.22 -28.21 -7.30
N PRO A 467 11.16 -27.78 -8.17
CA PRO A 467 12.32 -27.02 -7.72
C PRO A 467 11.97 -25.78 -6.87
N PHE A 468 10.91 -25.06 -7.21
CA PHE A 468 10.48 -23.90 -6.45
C PHE A 468 9.96 -24.26 -5.06
N PHE A 469 9.20 -25.36 -4.91
CA PHE A 469 8.76 -25.85 -3.59
C PHE A 469 9.96 -26.26 -2.71
N ILE A 470 11.02 -26.80 -3.30
CA ILE A 470 12.27 -27.06 -2.56
C ILE A 470 12.87 -25.75 -2.07
N CYS A 471 12.95 -24.72 -2.94
CA CYS A 471 13.42 -23.39 -2.55
C CYS A 471 12.55 -22.77 -1.45
N MET A 472 11.20 -22.93 -1.53
CA MET A 472 10.27 -22.46 -0.49
C MET A 472 10.52 -23.16 0.85
N ALA A 473 10.72 -24.48 0.84
CA ALA A 473 11.05 -25.23 2.05
C ALA A 473 12.34 -24.71 2.70
N VAL A 474 13.36 -24.41 1.91
CA VAL A 474 14.61 -23.80 2.37
C VAL A 474 14.38 -22.40 2.91
N ALA A 475 13.57 -21.57 2.23
CA ALA A 475 13.20 -20.24 2.66
C ALA A 475 12.37 -20.21 3.96
N ILE A 476 11.75 -21.33 4.33
CA ILE A 476 11.06 -21.50 5.62
C ILE A 476 12.01 -22.03 6.68
N VAL A 477 12.65 -23.17 6.42
CA VAL A 477 13.39 -23.92 7.44
C VAL A 477 14.67 -23.21 7.87
N VAL A 478 15.45 -22.68 6.92
CA VAL A 478 16.75 -22.05 7.21
C VAL A 478 16.61 -20.80 8.08
N PRO A 479 15.74 -19.81 7.73
CA PRO A 479 15.56 -18.65 8.59
C PRO A 479 15.02 -18.98 9.97
N MET A 480 14.08 -19.93 10.07
CA MET A 480 13.55 -20.37 11.36
C MET A 480 14.67 -20.99 12.22
N PHE A 481 15.42 -21.92 11.66
CA PHE A 481 16.54 -22.55 12.37
C PHE A 481 17.59 -21.52 12.81
N LEU A 482 18.00 -20.61 11.92
CA LEU A 482 18.99 -19.58 12.22
C LEU A 482 18.47 -18.59 13.28
N THR A 483 17.21 -18.24 13.25
CA THR A 483 16.60 -17.35 14.26
C THR A 483 16.64 -18.00 15.64
N PHE A 484 16.26 -19.27 15.77
CA PHE A 484 16.40 -20.04 17.01
C PHE A 484 17.86 -20.18 17.44
N PHE A 485 18.76 -20.49 16.50
CA PHE A 485 20.18 -20.67 16.77
C PHE A 485 20.83 -19.38 17.25
N PHE A 486 20.61 -18.27 16.57
CA PHE A 486 21.19 -16.98 16.94
C PHE A 486 20.74 -16.52 18.32
N ARG A 487 19.46 -16.71 18.64
CA ARG A 487 18.95 -16.40 19.97
C ARG A 487 19.58 -17.28 21.05
N LYS A 488 19.61 -18.61 20.83
CA LYS A 488 20.19 -19.55 21.79
C LYS A 488 21.69 -19.33 22.02
N SER A 489 22.40 -18.90 20.97
CA SER A 489 23.85 -18.64 21.00
C SER A 489 24.19 -17.19 21.32
N HIS A 490 23.21 -16.37 21.67
CA HIS A 490 23.37 -14.91 21.94
C HIS A 490 24.10 -14.16 20.81
N ILE A 491 23.93 -14.59 19.56
CA ILE A 491 24.50 -13.95 18.39
C ILE A 491 23.56 -12.81 17.97
N MET A 492 24.06 -11.56 17.98
CA MET A 492 23.30 -10.34 17.60
C MET A 492 22.04 -10.09 18.46
N THR A 493 21.96 -10.63 19.68
CA THR A 493 20.79 -10.47 20.57
C THR A 493 20.89 -9.27 21.52
N LYS A 494 21.95 -8.48 21.46
CA LYS A 494 22.17 -7.32 22.36
C LYS A 494 20.97 -6.38 22.45
N THR A 495 20.26 -6.16 21.35
CA THR A 495 19.09 -5.28 21.34
C THR A 495 17.90 -5.88 22.08
N GLU A 496 17.75 -7.20 22.05
CA GLU A 496 16.71 -7.92 22.81
C GLU A 496 17.06 -7.98 24.29
N ASP A 497 18.34 -8.23 24.62
CA ASP A 497 18.84 -8.26 25.98
C ASP A 497 18.79 -6.86 26.62
N GLU A 498 19.09 -5.80 25.86
CA GLU A 498 18.96 -4.39 26.29
C GLU A 498 17.47 -4.01 26.48
N ALA A 499 16.55 -4.47 25.65
CA ALA A 499 15.11 -4.23 25.80
C ALA A 499 14.55 -4.96 27.04
N LYS A 500 14.99 -6.19 27.31
CA LYS A 500 14.59 -6.94 28.52
C LYS A 500 15.20 -6.40 29.81
N LEU A 501 16.41 -5.87 29.77
CA LEU A 501 17.04 -5.18 30.90
C LEU A 501 16.36 -3.85 31.24
N ALA A 502 15.75 -3.18 30.26
CA ALA A 502 14.96 -1.97 30.48
C ALA A 502 13.57 -2.27 31.09
N GLU A 503 13.11 -3.50 31.00
CA GLU A 503 11.84 -4.00 31.58
C GLU A 503 11.99 -4.61 32.98
N THR A 504 13.22 -4.70 33.55
CA THR A 504 13.38 -5.12 34.97
C THR A 504 12.80 -4.02 35.86
N PRO A 505 11.86 -4.33 36.75
CA PRO A 505 11.15 -3.31 37.52
C PRO A 505 12.13 -2.59 38.44
N VAL A 506 12.30 -1.29 38.21
CA VAL A 506 12.76 -0.38 39.24
C VAL A 506 11.69 -0.41 40.35
N SER A 507 12.10 -0.88 41.50
CA SER A 507 11.36 -0.92 42.79
C SER A 507 10.23 0.11 42.84
N GLU A 508 9.04 -0.39 43.11
CA GLU A 508 7.81 0.32 43.33
C GLU A 508 8.01 1.56 44.22
N ALA A 509 7.79 2.74 43.65
CA ALA A 509 7.25 3.85 44.41
C ALA A 509 5.72 3.79 44.25
N PRO A 510 4.92 3.98 45.29
CA PRO A 510 3.54 3.56 45.34
C PRO A 510 2.70 4.32 44.30
N ALA A 511 2.17 3.56 43.38
CA ALA A 511 1.13 4.01 42.47
C ALA A 511 -0.09 4.43 43.29
N ALA A 512 -0.50 5.66 43.10
CA ALA A 512 -1.83 6.10 43.51
C ALA A 512 -2.83 5.38 42.61
N THR A 513 -3.30 4.23 43.08
CA THR A 513 -4.40 3.47 42.53
C THR A 513 -5.69 4.27 42.66
N ALA A 514 -6.13 4.84 41.53
CA ALA A 514 -7.55 5.03 41.33
C ALA A 514 -8.07 3.74 40.63
N PRO A 515 -8.97 2.99 41.26
CA PRO A 515 -9.47 1.75 40.66
C PRO A 515 -10.42 2.09 39.51
N HIS A 516 -10.02 1.79 38.30
CA HIS A 516 -11.00 1.58 37.24
C HIS A 516 -11.81 0.32 37.61
N LYS A 517 -12.94 0.54 38.28
CA LYS A 517 -13.97 -0.48 38.40
C LYS A 517 -14.39 -0.88 36.99
N THR A 518 -14.10 -2.11 36.63
CA THR A 518 -14.74 -2.82 35.52
C THR A 518 -16.22 -2.94 35.85
N MET A 519 -17.03 -1.96 35.45
CA MET A 519 -18.48 -2.03 35.54
C MET A 519 -18.99 -2.71 34.26
N GLN A 520 -19.09 -4.01 34.27
CA GLN A 520 -19.95 -4.75 33.32
C GLN A 520 -21.39 -4.26 33.53
N GLY A 521 -22.05 -3.84 32.45
CA GLY A 521 -23.45 -3.43 32.49
C GLY A 521 -23.72 -1.93 32.60
N THR A 522 -22.72 -1.05 32.43
CA THR A 522 -22.97 0.40 32.36
C THR A 522 -23.82 0.72 31.12
N VAL A 523 -24.98 1.34 31.36
CA VAL A 523 -25.92 1.76 30.31
C VAL A 523 -25.72 3.25 30.06
N ILE A 524 -25.42 3.64 28.81
CA ILE A 524 -25.29 5.03 28.39
C ILE A 524 -26.41 5.33 27.42
N THR A 525 -27.22 6.33 27.71
CA THR A 525 -28.29 6.79 26.81
C THR A 525 -27.78 7.99 26.02
N LEU A 526 -27.83 7.89 24.70
CA LEU A 526 -27.51 8.97 23.78
C LEU A 526 -28.80 9.64 23.33
N THR A 527 -28.82 10.96 23.38
CA THR A 527 -29.91 11.76 22.83
C THR A 527 -29.64 12.12 21.37
N SER A 528 -30.67 12.52 20.65
CA SER A 528 -30.49 12.98 19.27
C SER A 528 -29.62 14.25 19.24
N PRO A 529 -28.54 14.26 18.45
CA PRO A 529 -27.67 15.42 18.33
C PRO A 529 -28.26 16.52 17.42
N LEU A 530 -29.37 16.27 16.74
CA LEU A 530 -30.05 17.24 15.88
C LEU A 530 -31.55 16.98 15.76
N THR A 531 -32.29 17.97 15.23
CA THR A 531 -33.69 17.83 14.84
C THR A 531 -33.78 17.35 13.39
N GLY A 532 -34.57 16.29 13.14
CA GLY A 532 -34.72 15.75 11.78
C GLY A 532 -35.36 14.38 11.74
N GLU A 533 -35.12 13.63 10.68
CA GLU A 533 -35.61 12.25 10.49
C GLU A 533 -34.48 11.25 10.81
N VAL A 534 -34.82 10.23 11.60
CA VAL A 534 -33.93 9.09 11.89
C VAL A 534 -34.21 7.98 10.91
N LYS A 535 -33.15 7.44 10.31
CA LYS A 535 -33.15 6.33 9.35
C LYS A 535 -32.20 5.23 9.78
N ALA A 536 -32.29 4.08 9.15
CA ALA A 536 -31.33 3.02 9.35
C ALA A 536 -29.96 3.44 8.79
N LEU A 537 -28.88 3.14 9.50
CA LEU A 537 -27.52 3.46 9.04
C LEU A 537 -27.20 2.82 7.66
N SER A 538 -27.84 1.68 7.35
CA SER A 538 -27.73 1.00 6.05
C SER A 538 -28.28 1.79 4.85
N GLU A 539 -29.02 2.88 5.10
CA GLU A 539 -29.56 3.77 4.07
C GLU A 539 -28.60 4.91 3.72
N ALA A 540 -27.44 5.01 4.39
CA ALA A 540 -26.44 6.03 4.10
C ALA A 540 -25.93 5.91 2.66
N VAL A 541 -25.74 7.05 2.00
CA VAL A 541 -25.20 7.12 0.63
C VAL A 541 -23.76 6.59 0.57
N ASP A 542 -22.96 6.83 1.61
CA ASP A 542 -21.59 6.33 1.69
C ASP A 542 -21.58 4.86 2.14
N PRO A 543 -21.04 3.91 1.31
CA PRO A 543 -20.94 2.49 1.64
C PRO A 543 -20.18 2.19 2.93
N VAL A 544 -19.23 3.03 3.35
CA VAL A 544 -18.43 2.83 4.57
C VAL A 544 -19.31 2.95 5.83
N PHE A 545 -20.26 3.88 5.83
CA PHE A 545 -21.27 4.00 6.88
C PHE A 545 -22.38 2.98 6.72
N ALA A 546 -22.90 2.80 5.51
CA ALA A 546 -24.01 1.87 5.23
C ALA A 546 -23.70 0.42 5.62
N GLN A 547 -22.45 -0.03 5.46
CA GLN A 547 -22.00 -1.38 5.83
C GLN A 547 -21.58 -1.51 7.30
N GLY A 548 -21.65 -0.43 8.09
CA GLY A 548 -21.26 -0.44 9.50
C GLY A 548 -19.76 -0.58 9.75
N VAL A 549 -18.92 -0.32 8.75
CA VAL A 549 -17.45 -0.42 8.87
C VAL A 549 -16.89 0.56 9.91
N MET A 550 -17.50 1.75 10.02
CA MET A 550 -17.11 2.80 10.98
C MET A 550 -17.74 2.61 12.37
N GLY A 551 -18.64 1.64 12.55
CA GLY A 551 -19.33 1.38 13.81
C GLY A 551 -20.84 1.18 13.63
N GLN A 552 -21.53 0.93 14.75
CA GLN A 552 -23.00 0.79 14.79
C GLN A 552 -23.64 2.12 15.19
N GLY A 553 -24.80 2.43 14.62
CA GLY A 553 -25.50 3.68 14.93
C GLY A 553 -26.70 3.93 14.05
N VAL A 554 -26.99 5.20 13.78
CA VAL A 554 -28.14 5.66 13.00
C VAL A 554 -27.70 6.69 11.95
N LEU A 555 -28.55 6.87 10.95
CA LEU A 555 -28.48 7.94 9.98
C LEU A 555 -29.53 9.01 10.32
N LEU A 556 -29.13 10.26 10.38
CA LEU A 556 -29.98 11.40 10.66
C LEU A 556 -30.07 12.31 9.44
N GLN A 557 -31.29 12.68 9.05
CA GLN A 557 -31.52 13.69 8.01
C GLN A 557 -31.89 15.00 8.69
N PRO A 558 -30.98 16.00 8.78
CA PRO A 558 -31.22 17.23 9.51
C PRO A 558 -32.29 18.11 8.83
N THR A 559 -33.13 18.75 9.65
CA THR A 559 -34.04 19.82 9.25
C THR A 559 -33.57 21.19 9.76
N GLU A 560 -32.67 21.19 10.72
CA GLU A 560 -32.06 22.37 11.33
C GLU A 560 -30.54 22.22 11.32
N GLY A 561 -29.81 23.31 11.03
CA GLY A 561 -28.35 23.33 10.92
C GLY A 561 -27.62 23.47 12.27
N VAL A 562 -28.03 22.73 13.29
CA VAL A 562 -27.44 22.78 14.63
C VAL A 562 -27.15 21.37 15.13
N LEU A 563 -25.89 21.11 15.43
CA LEU A 563 -25.42 19.89 16.06
C LEU A 563 -25.20 20.10 17.56
N VAL A 564 -25.81 19.28 18.41
CA VAL A 564 -25.62 19.33 19.87
C VAL A 564 -24.96 18.04 20.39
N ALA A 565 -24.38 18.08 21.58
CA ALA A 565 -23.79 16.90 22.22
C ALA A 565 -24.87 15.89 22.63
N PRO A 566 -24.78 14.62 22.21
CA PRO A 566 -25.76 13.58 22.54
C PRO A 566 -25.65 13.05 23.98
N CYS A 567 -24.58 13.36 24.67
CA CYS A 567 -24.30 12.99 26.06
C CYS A 567 -23.21 13.87 26.65
N ASP A 568 -22.98 13.76 27.98
CA ASP A 568 -21.79 14.36 28.61
C ASP A 568 -20.54 13.65 28.10
N ALA A 569 -19.60 14.41 27.52
CA ALA A 569 -18.42 13.83 26.88
C ALA A 569 -17.27 14.85 26.75
N GLU A 570 -16.11 14.36 26.38
CA GLU A 570 -14.98 15.17 25.90
C GLU A 570 -14.96 15.17 24.36
N VAL A 571 -14.69 16.31 23.76
CA VAL A 571 -14.45 16.42 22.31
C VAL A 571 -13.11 15.78 22.01
N SER A 572 -13.13 14.51 21.58
CA SER A 572 -11.92 13.73 21.29
C SER A 572 -11.25 14.15 19.97
N VAL A 573 -12.05 14.53 18.98
CA VAL A 573 -11.57 15.05 17.70
C VAL A 573 -12.56 16.07 17.12
N LEU A 574 -12.03 17.19 16.61
CA LEU A 574 -12.76 18.12 15.76
C LEU A 574 -11.97 18.28 14.46
N PHE A 575 -12.59 17.91 13.34
CA PHE A 575 -11.92 18.00 12.04
C PHE A 575 -11.66 19.45 11.64
N PRO A 576 -10.51 19.80 11.01
CA PRO A 576 -10.17 21.18 10.67
C PRO A 576 -11.22 21.88 9.82
N THR A 577 -11.90 21.16 8.94
CA THR A 577 -13.02 21.61 8.09
C THR A 577 -14.37 21.57 8.83
N LYS A 578 -14.41 21.22 10.11
CA LYS A 578 -15.56 21.24 11.03
C LYS A 578 -16.78 20.41 10.59
N HIS A 579 -16.63 19.60 9.54
CA HIS A 579 -17.69 18.75 9.01
C HIS A 579 -17.90 17.47 9.84
N ALA A 580 -16.96 17.12 10.71
CA ALA A 580 -17.06 15.95 11.58
C ALA A 580 -16.46 16.22 12.96
N ILE A 581 -17.07 15.57 13.98
CA ILE A 581 -16.65 15.67 15.38
C ILE A 581 -16.76 14.30 16.04
N GLY A 582 -15.75 13.95 16.83
CA GLY A 582 -15.73 12.78 17.70
C GLY A 582 -15.86 13.15 19.17
N LEU A 583 -16.58 12.35 19.93
CA LEU A 583 -16.78 12.52 21.37
C LEU A 583 -16.40 11.24 22.11
N VAL A 584 -15.90 11.37 23.35
CA VAL A 584 -15.63 10.23 24.24
C VAL A 584 -16.25 10.50 25.61
N THR A 585 -17.08 9.58 26.11
CA THR A 585 -17.66 9.69 27.45
C THR A 585 -16.68 9.23 28.53
N ALA A 586 -16.95 9.58 29.79
CA ALA A 586 -16.14 9.14 30.94
C ALA A 586 -16.06 7.60 31.07
N GLU A 587 -17.07 6.87 30.59
CA GLU A 587 -17.13 5.41 30.57
C GLU A 587 -16.39 4.79 29.39
N GLY A 588 -15.86 5.62 28.49
CA GLY A 588 -15.07 5.22 27.32
C GLY A 588 -15.90 4.88 26.09
N LEU A 589 -17.14 5.32 25.97
CA LEU A 589 -17.93 5.22 24.73
C LEU A 589 -17.41 6.23 23.71
N GLU A 590 -17.07 5.76 22.52
CA GLU A 590 -16.54 6.61 21.44
C GLU A 590 -17.61 6.84 20.37
N LEU A 591 -17.87 8.11 20.05
CA LEU A 591 -18.87 8.54 19.09
C LEU A 591 -18.22 9.31 17.95
N LEU A 592 -18.70 9.09 16.73
CA LEU A 592 -18.39 9.92 15.57
C LEU A 592 -19.69 10.43 14.94
N MET A 593 -19.74 11.74 14.70
CA MET A 593 -20.79 12.43 13.98
C MET A 593 -20.20 13.12 12.76
N HIS A 594 -20.72 12.83 11.57
CA HIS A 594 -20.22 13.34 10.30
C HIS A 594 -21.34 14.08 9.55
N ILE A 595 -21.21 15.40 9.36
CA ILE A 595 -22.24 16.27 8.81
C ILE A 595 -22.11 16.30 7.28
N GLY A 596 -23.07 15.70 6.59
CA GLY A 596 -23.06 15.56 5.13
C GLY A 596 -22.04 14.54 4.62
N MET A 597 -22.15 14.15 3.36
CA MET A 597 -21.18 13.28 2.70
C MET A 597 -20.24 14.07 1.81
N ASP A 598 -18.94 13.74 1.83
CA ASP A 598 -17.86 14.43 1.09
C ASP A 598 -17.73 15.95 1.39
N THR A 599 -18.36 16.44 2.45
CA THR A 599 -18.37 17.86 2.87
C THR A 599 -17.01 18.36 3.34
N VAL A 600 -16.03 17.48 3.49
CA VAL A 600 -14.60 17.84 3.65
C VAL A 600 -14.11 18.73 2.49
N ASN A 601 -14.67 18.55 1.29
CA ASN A 601 -14.31 19.32 0.09
C ASN A 601 -14.82 20.77 0.11
N LEU A 602 -15.71 21.12 1.06
CA LEU A 602 -16.15 22.49 1.29
C LEU A 602 -15.11 23.35 2.03
N ASP A 603 -14.00 22.76 2.47
CA ASP A 603 -12.89 23.41 3.17
C ASP A 603 -13.35 24.30 4.36
N GLY A 604 -14.40 23.82 5.06
CA GLY A 604 -15.01 24.48 6.22
C GLY A 604 -16.04 25.57 5.89
N GLN A 605 -16.35 25.82 4.64
CA GLN A 605 -17.40 26.77 4.26
C GLN A 605 -18.78 26.20 4.66
N GLY A 606 -19.58 27.02 5.34
CA GLY A 606 -20.89 26.63 5.85
C GLY A 606 -20.86 25.89 7.18
N PHE A 607 -19.69 25.82 7.87
CA PHE A 607 -19.54 25.20 9.18
C PHE A 607 -18.90 26.14 10.20
N GLU A 608 -19.53 26.27 11.37
CA GLU A 608 -19.01 27.03 12.50
C GLU A 608 -18.97 26.15 13.75
N ALA A 609 -17.77 25.85 14.24
CA ALA A 609 -17.58 25.08 15.48
C ALA A 609 -17.57 26.03 16.69
N LEU A 610 -18.40 25.71 17.68
CA LEU A 610 -18.51 26.46 18.94
C LEU A 610 -17.71 25.84 20.08
N VAL A 611 -17.05 24.72 19.79
CA VAL A 611 -16.19 23.95 20.73
C VAL A 611 -14.84 23.69 20.08
N LYS A 612 -13.89 23.29 20.91
CA LYS A 612 -12.54 22.89 20.49
C LYS A 612 -12.27 21.47 20.95
N GLN A 613 -11.33 20.82 20.32
CA GLN A 613 -10.85 19.51 20.76
C GLN A 613 -10.27 19.63 22.18
N GLY A 614 -10.64 18.67 23.05
CA GLY A 614 -10.32 18.65 24.49
C GLY A 614 -11.36 19.32 25.38
N ASP A 615 -12.36 20.02 24.84
CA ASP A 615 -13.42 20.65 25.63
C ASP A 615 -14.33 19.57 26.25
N GLN A 616 -14.72 19.76 27.50
CA GLN A 616 -15.77 18.97 28.16
C GLN A 616 -17.12 19.58 27.82
N VAL A 617 -17.97 18.78 27.20
CA VAL A 617 -19.31 19.20 26.76
C VAL A 617 -20.40 18.50 27.54
N LYS A 618 -21.52 19.17 27.71
CA LYS A 618 -22.71 18.64 28.35
C LYS A 618 -23.74 18.21 27.33
N ALA A 619 -24.54 17.19 27.63
CA ALA A 619 -25.67 16.80 26.82
C ALA A 619 -26.53 18.03 26.46
N GLY A 620 -26.85 18.18 25.16
CA GLY A 620 -27.59 19.32 24.62
C GLY A 620 -26.78 20.59 24.34
N GLN A 621 -25.48 20.63 24.69
CA GLN A 621 -24.61 21.78 24.36
C GLN A 621 -24.37 21.82 22.85
N THR A 622 -24.51 23.01 22.23
CA THR A 622 -24.24 23.21 20.80
C THR A 622 -22.76 23.01 20.51
N LEU A 623 -22.46 22.16 19.52
CA LEU A 623 -21.10 21.81 19.09
C LEU A 623 -20.73 22.52 17.80
N ILE A 624 -21.58 22.38 16.77
CA ILE A 624 -21.33 22.92 15.43
C ILE A 624 -22.65 23.50 14.89
N GLN A 625 -22.56 24.67 14.27
CA GLN A 625 -23.61 25.21 13.41
C GLN A 625 -23.20 25.01 11.95
N PHE A 626 -24.17 24.64 11.10
CA PHE A 626 -23.91 24.38 9.70
C PHE A 626 -25.06 24.82 8.81
N ASP A 627 -24.74 25.20 7.59
CA ASP A 627 -25.73 25.69 6.62
C ASP A 627 -26.15 24.54 5.68
N ILE A 628 -27.34 23.98 5.94
CA ILE A 628 -27.91 22.88 5.13
C ILE A 628 -28.12 23.31 3.68
N ALA A 629 -28.53 24.57 3.44
CA ALA A 629 -28.77 25.06 2.10
C ALA A 629 -27.45 25.17 1.32
N ALA A 630 -26.42 25.74 1.92
CA ALA A 630 -25.10 25.85 1.31
C ALA A 630 -24.49 24.49 0.98
N ILE A 631 -24.64 23.49 1.86
CA ILE A 631 -24.18 22.10 1.62
C ILE A 631 -24.90 21.49 0.42
N SER A 632 -26.25 21.66 0.38
CA SER A 632 -27.08 21.13 -0.71
C SER A 632 -26.84 21.83 -2.04
N GLU A 633 -26.67 23.15 -2.06
CA GLU A 633 -26.35 23.96 -3.27
C GLU A 633 -24.98 23.59 -3.84
N ALA A 634 -24.03 23.20 -2.98
CA ALA A 634 -22.73 22.69 -3.40
C ALA A 634 -22.79 21.25 -3.95
N GLY A 635 -23.96 20.60 -3.95
CA GLY A 635 -24.19 19.27 -4.53
C GLY A 635 -23.84 18.11 -3.58
N TYR A 636 -23.69 18.36 -2.28
CA TYR A 636 -23.39 17.33 -1.28
C TYR A 636 -24.66 16.86 -0.56
N ALA A 637 -24.69 15.56 -0.18
CA ALA A 637 -25.74 15.03 0.68
C ALA A 637 -25.63 15.63 2.09
N THR A 638 -26.80 15.94 2.68
CA THR A 638 -26.88 16.59 4.00
C THR A 638 -27.10 15.62 5.15
N GLU A 639 -27.22 14.33 4.86
CA GLU A 639 -27.40 13.27 5.88
C GLU A 639 -26.20 13.20 6.82
N MET A 640 -26.47 12.84 8.08
CA MET A 640 -25.47 12.79 9.15
C MET A 640 -25.50 11.43 9.86
N PRO A 641 -24.52 10.54 9.65
CA PRO A 641 -24.34 9.36 10.48
C PRO A 641 -23.84 9.74 11.88
N LEU A 642 -24.49 9.16 12.89
CA LEU A 642 -24.04 9.06 14.28
C LEU A 642 -23.65 7.61 14.53
N VAL A 643 -22.39 7.33 14.77
CA VAL A 643 -21.88 5.97 15.00
C VAL A 643 -21.08 5.84 16.28
N VAL A 644 -21.22 4.68 16.94
CA VAL A 644 -20.36 4.22 18.03
C VAL A 644 -19.20 3.46 17.41
N THR A 645 -17.98 4.01 17.49
CA THR A 645 -16.82 3.48 16.77
C THR A 645 -16.19 2.27 17.47
N ASN A 646 -16.33 2.17 18.80
CA ASN A 646 -15.83 1.04 19.60
C ASN A 646 -16.90 -0.01 19.91
N GLN A 647 -17.58 -0.46 18.86
CA GLN A 647 -18.65 -1.48 18.92
C GLN A 647 -18.22 -2.83 19.54
N ASP A 648 -16.92 -3.12 19.61
CA ASP A 648 -16.41 -4.31 20.28
C ASP A 648 -16.58 -4.25 21.79
N THR A 649 -16.60 -3.05 22.36
CA THR A 649 -16.73 -2.77 23.80
C THR A 649 -18.18 -2.50 24.20
N PHE A 650 -19.02 -2.00 23.28
CA PHE A 650 -20.40 -1.63 23.56
C PHE A 650 -21.38 -2.32 22.62
N THR A 651 -22.53 -2.72 23.17
CA THR A 651 -23.71 -3.14 22.38
C THR A 651 -24.60 -1.93 22.17
N VAL A 652 -24.95 -1.65 20.92
CA VAL A 652 -25.72 -0.47 20.52
C VAL A 652 -27.14 -0.89 20.15
N THR A 653 -28.14 -0.23 20.73
CA THR A 653 -29.56 -0.45 20.42
C THR A 653 -30.21 0.89 20.10
N VAL A 654 -30.87 0.97 18.96
CA VAL A 654 -31.61 2.16 18.52
C VAL A 654 -33.00 2.15 19.12
N GLU A 655 -33.45 3.28 19.67
CA GLU A 655 -34.78 3.45 20.22
C GLU A 655 -35.81 3.76 19.12
N GLY A 656 -36.94 3.07 19.16
CA GLY A 656 -38.07 3.27 18.24
C GLY A 656 -37.98 2.49 16.93
N SER A 657 -39.05 2.55 16.13
CA SER A 657 -39.12 1.97 14.79
C SER A 657 -38.62 3.00 13.76
N LEU A 658 -37.70 2.60 12.89
CA LEU A 658 -37.16 3.45 11.83
C LEU A 658 -37.99 3.33 10.53
N PRO A 659 -38.20 4.40 9.75
CA PRO A 659 -37.81 5.79 10.06
C PRO A 659 -38.83 6.51 10.97
N HIS A 660 -38.38 7.56 11.69
CA HIS A 660 -39.27 8.44 12.48
C HIS A 660 -38.67 9.85 12.64
N GLN A 661 -39.55 10.84 12.95
CA GLN A 661 -39.09 12.21 13.25
C GLN A 661 -38.65 12.30 14.71
N ILE A 662 -37.53 13.06 14.92
CA ILE A 662 -36.95 13.26 16.24
C ILE A 662 -36.55 14.73 16.43
N LYS A 663 -36.55 15.19 17.67
CA LYS A 663 -36.02 16.50 18.04
C LYS A 663 -34.66 16.33 18.73
N ALA A 664 -33.83 17.33 18.63
CA ALA A 664 -32.60 17.41 19.41
C ALA A 664 -32.90 17.18 20.90
N ASN A 665 -32.06 16.38 21.56
CA ASN A 665 -32.18 15.93 22.95
C ASN A 665 -33.23 14.87 23.26
N ASP A 666 -34.05 14.40 22.30
CA ASP A 666 -34.88 13.21 22.50
C ASP A 666 -33.99 11.94 22.56
N LYS A 667 -34.41 10.91 23.29
CA LYS A 667 -33.66 9.65 23.35
C LYS A 667 -33.55 9.01 21.98
N LEU A 668 -32.37 8.54 21.63
CA LEU A 668 -32.12 8.00 20.29
C LEU A 668 -31.41 6.63 20.31
N VAL A 669 -30.36 6.48 21.09
CA VAL A 669 -29.57 5.25 21.14
C VAL A 669 -29.21 4.88 22.57
N VAL A 670 -29.22 3.60 22.87
CA VAL A 670 -28.74 3.04 24.13
C VAL A 670 -27.50 2.19 23.85
N ALA A 671 -26.39 2.54 24.50
CA ALA A 671 -25.14 1.79 24.45
C ALA A 671 -24.92 1.09 25.81
N VAL A 672 -24.71 -0.22 25.78
CA VAL A 672 -24.47 -1.05 26.97
C VAL A 672 -23.04 -1.59 26.88
N LYS A 673 -22.25 -1.35 27.92
CA LYS A 673 -20.89 -1.89 27.99
C LYS A 673 -20.95 -3.40 28.16
N LYS A 674 -20.25 -4.14 27.28
CA LYS A 674 -20.20 -5.60 27.26
C LYS A 674 -19.49 -6.20 28.45
#